data_087aeb6764c1d0a6b2c1619eba426bd5
#
_entry.id   087aeb6764c1d0a6b2c1619eba426bd5
#
_cell.length_a   1.000
_cell.length_b   1.000
_cell.length_c   1.000
_cell.angle_alpha   90.00
_cell.angle_beta   90.00
_cell.angle_gamma   90.00
#
_symmetry.space_group_name_H-M   'P 1'
#
loop_
_entity.id
_entity.type
_entity.pdbx_description
1 polymer ?
#
loop_
_entity_poly.entity_id
_entity_poly.type
_entity_poly.pdbx_seq_one_letter_code
_entity_poly.pdbx_strand_id
1 'polypeptide(L)'
;MKNDNLLACEIVHRIRGRIRIKSKAFKYIGASLKTEIEKQLVQVRYIESVEISLITGTILIYFEDVSLSEQNLINLIQNTLNSHIFEICKNEKIEKSSKYVIERKLQEETPGEIIKKIITTAGLLGYNLFFKSKQEVVTTGIRRFLNYNTLSTLALAMPVLKNGINSLVKNKRPNADTLSSSAIISSILLGKESAALTIMFLEEVSELLTVYTMEKTRGAIKDMLSVGESYVWKEISEDNVKRVPIEEIQKDDIIVVQTGEKISVDGKIIKGEALIDQSSITGEYMPLKKGEGETVYAGTIVKNGNISILAEKVGDDRTVSRIIKLVEDANFNKADIQNYADTFSAQLIPLNFILAGIVYASTRNITKAMSMLVIDYSCGIRLSTAVAFSAAINTAAKNGILVKGSNFIEELSKAETVIFDKTGTITEGKPKVQSIEVFDNDMSENEMIGLAGAAEEQSSHPLATAIMTEIKDRGIEIPKHSKIKTVVSRGVETKVGKGKEAKVIRVGSKKYMLENNVDLAPAMDAERGIISRGEIGLYIAQDDKIIGLIGVSDPPRENIKKAINRLRNYGVDDIVLLTGDLRQQAETIASRMSIDRYESELLPEDKAKNILKFQSKGSNVIMIGDGVNDAPALSYANVGVALGSTRTDVAMEAADITITQDNPLLVPGVIGLSKSTVKTIKENFAMVIGLNTFALVLGATGILAPIYASVLHNSTTILVVLNSLKLLKYDIKTN
;
A
#
# COMPACT_ATOMS: atom_id res chain seq x y z
N MET A 1 14.68 14.17 -14.10
CA MET A 1 13.83 14.96 -13.21
C MET A 1 14.59 15.18 -11.92
N LYS A 2 14.74 16.42 -11.43
CA LYS A 2 15.49 16.70 -10.20
C LYS A 2 14.80 16.01 -9.01
N ASN A 3 15.54 15.24 -8.23
CA ASN A 3 15.12 14.67 -6.96
C ASN A 3 14.51 15.77 -6.09
N ASP A 4 13.21 15.65 -5.83
CA ASP A 4 12.47 16.55 -4.94
C ASP A 4 12.79 16.22 -3.48
N ASN A 5 13.99 16.52 -3.05
CA ASN A 5 14.37 16.38 -1.66
C ASN A 5 13.54 17.37 -0.82
N LEU A 6 12.65 16.87 0.06
CA LEU A 6 11.77 17.67 0.91
C LEU A 6 12.53 18.71 1.73
N LEU A 7 13.73 18.37 2.19
CA LEU A 7 14.61 19.20 3.00
C LEU A 7 15.61 20.01 2.19
N ALA A 8 15.60 19.91 0.86
CA ALA A 8 16.50 20.72 0.04
C ALA A 8 16.24 22.21 0.27
N CYS A 9 17.30 22.93 0.61
CA CYS A 9 17.28 24.36 0.84
C CYS A 9 17.95 25.08 -0.32
N GLU A 10 17.27 26.06 -0.90
CA GLU A 10 17.75 26.88 -1.99
C GLU A 10 17.71 28.36 -1.60
N ILE A 11 18.83 29.08 -1.83
CA ILE A 11 18.87 30.52 -1.58
C ILE A 11 18.12 31.22 -2.71
N VAL A 12 17.02 31.89 -2.35
CA VAL A 12 16.18 32.64 -3.30
C VAL A 12 16.71 34.06 -3.48
N HIS A 13 17.15 34.68 -2.38
CA HIS A 13 17.60 36.06 -2.39
C HIS A 13 18.53 36.32 -1.21
N ARG A 14 19.61 37.10 -1.44
CA ARG A 14 20.56 37.56 -0.38
C ARG A 14 20.89 39.01 -0.57
N ILE A 15 20.88 39.74 0.52
CA ILE A 15 21.50 41.09 0.66
C ILE A 15 22.25 41.12 1.98
N ARG A 16 23.06 42.16 2.22
CA ARG A 16 23.83 42.32 3.45
C ARG A 16 22.91 42.28 4.67
N GLY A 17 23.17 41.38 5.63
CA GLY A 17 22.39 41.20 6.86
C GLY A 17 21.03 40.49 6.68
N ARG A 18 20.66 40.01 5.46
CA ARG A 18 19.37 39.34 5.24
C ARG A 18 19.48 38.28 4.16
N ILE A 19 18.92 37.09 4.43
CA ILE A 19 18.86 35.98 3.48
C ILE A 19 17.45 35.38 3.44
N ARG A 20 17.00 35.02 2.25
CA ARG A 20 15.75 34.25 2.03
C ARG A 20 16.09 32.89 1.45
N ILE A 21 15.69 31.83 2.15
CA ILE A 21 15.92 30.45 1.76
C ILE A 21 14.58 29.77 1.55
N LYS A 22 14.46 28.97 0.50
CA LYS A 22 13.27 28.20 0.14
C LYS A 22 13.52 26.73 0.42
N SER A 23 12.54 26.07 1.04
CA SER A 23 12.46 24.60 1.17
C SER A 23 11.02 24.16 1.11
N LYS A 24 10.77 23.01 0.49
CA LYS A 24 9.43 22.42 0.48
C LYS A 24 8.93 22.10 1.88
N ALA A 25 9.84 21.72 2.80
CA ALA A 25 9.52 21.40 4.19
C ALA A 25 8.73 22.52 4.89
N PHE A 26 9.02 23.79 4.62
CA PHE A 26 8.32 24.92 5.26
C PHE A 26 6.83 25.01 4.93
N LYS A 27 6.37 24.34 3.89
CA LYS A 27 4.93 24.28 3.57
C LYS A 27 4.17 23.31 4.47
N TYR A 28 4.88 22.34 5.04
CA TYR A 28 4.29 21.24 5.81
C TYR A 28 4.51 21.36 7.32
N ILE A 29 5.15 22.45 7.79
CA ILE A 29 5.22 22.74 9.23
C ILE A 29 3.91 23.35 9.69
N GLY A 30 3.34 22.82 10.78
CA GLY A 30 2.17 23.41 11.42
C GLY A 30 2.48 24.75 12.11
N ALA A 31 1.45 25.51 12.50
CA ALA A 31 1.65 26.80 13.15
C ALA A 31 2.42 26.71 14.49
N SER A 32 2.25 25.64 15.25
CA SER A 32 2.99 25.37 16.50
C SER A 32 4.46 25.15 16.22
N LEU A 33 4.79 24.28 15.26
CA LEU A 33 6.15 23.94 14.88
C LEU A 33 6.88 25.12 14.23
N LYS A 34 6.16 25.95 13.45
CA LYS A 34 6.70 27.22 12.92
C LYS A 34 7.29 28.07 14.04
N THR A 35 6.47 28.32 15.09
CA THR A 35 6.88 29.17 16.22
C THR A 35 8.06 28.56 17.00
N GLU A 36 8.12 27.25 17.08
CA GLU A 36 9.24 26.53 17.74
C GLU A 36 10.53 26.64 16.94
N ILE A 37 10.49 26.40 15.63
CA ILE A 37 11.65 26.55 14.73
C ILE A 37 12.15 28.00 14.71
N GLU A 38 11.26 28.99 14.63
CA GLU A 38 11.61 30.40 14.69
C GLU A 38 12.36 30.73 16.01
N LYS A 39 11.85 30.24 17.16
CA LYS A 39 12.50 30.42 18.46
C LYS A 39 13.86 29.73 18.55
N GLN A 40 13.99 28.50 18.04
CA GLN A 40 15.27 27.77 18.06
C GLN A 40 16.34 28.48 17.23
N LEU A 41 15.97 28.98 16.05
CA LEU A 41 16.91 29.66 15.16
C LEU A 41 17.33 31.04 15.69
N VAL A 42 16.46 31.78 16.38
CA VAL A 42 16.80 33.07 17.03
C VAL A 42 17.76 32.88 18.24
N GLN A 43 17.80 31.71 18.84
CA GLN A 43 18.78 31.43 19.91
C GLN A 43 20.23 31.27 19.40
N VAL A 44 20.39 31.10 18.08
CA VAL A 44 21.73 30.97 17.48
C VAL A 44 22.41 32.33 17.45
N ARG A 45 23.61 32.40 18.00
CA ARG A 45 24.44 33.63 18.03
C ARG A 45 24.57 34.19 16.61
N TYR A 46 24.31 35.47 16.43
CA TYR A 46 24.31 36.25 15.18
C TYR A 46 23.00 36.23 14.38
N ILE A 47 21.96 35.54 14.77
CA ILE A 47 20.63 35.64 14.13
C ILE A 47 19.78 36.62 14.96
N GLU A 48 19.33 37.70 14.31
CA GLU A 48 18.50 38.73 14.96
C GLU A 48 17.03 38.38 14.95
N SER A 49 16.53 37.94 13.80
CA SER A 49 15.14 37.53 13.65
C SER A 49 14.95 36.53 12.50
N VAL A 50 13.90 35.73 12.63
CA VAL A 50 13.53 34.69 11.68
C VAL A 50 12.03 34.76 11.43
N GLU A 51 11.64 34.71 10.16
CA GLU A 51 10.24 34.68 9.74
C GLU A 51 10.01 33.56 8.72
N ILE A 52 9.13 32.61 9.02
CA ILE A 52 8.79 31.50 8.13
C ILE A 52 7.42 31.77 7.49
N SER A 53 7.38 31.68 6.17
CA SER A 53 6.15 31.75 5.39
C SER A 53 5.74 30.36 4.91
N LEU A 54 4.65 29.83 5.49
CA LEU A 54 4.08 28.53 5.11
C LEU A 54 3.53 28.53 3.68
N ILE A 55 3.01 29.66 3.21
CA ILE A 55 2.39 29.80 1.89
C ILE A 55 3.44 29.71 0.79
N THR A 56 4.56 30.44 0.94
CA THR A 56 5.62 30.49 -0.07
C THR A 56 6.66 29.37 0.09
N GLY A 57 6.69 28.71 1.26
CA GLY A 57 7.69 27.71 1.60
C GLY A 57 9.07 28.33 1.76
N THR A 58 9.16 29.53 2.36
CA THR A 58 10.41 30.26 2.53
C THR A 58 10.64 30.68 3.95
N ILE A 59 11.93 30.75 4.33
CA ILE A 59 12.38 31.34 5.59
C ILE A 59 13.18 32.61 5.29
N LEU A 60 12.91 33.67 6.00
CA LEU A 60 13.64 34.92 5.95
C LEU A 60 14.39 35.08 7.25
N ILE A 61 15.72 35.26 7.16
CA ILE A 61 16.63 35.38 8.30
C ILE A 61 17.33 36.72 8.24
N TYR A 62 17.29 37.46 9.33
CA TYR A 62 18.08 38.67 9.55
C TYR A 62 19.25 38.30 10.51
N PHE A 63 20.47 38.68 10.14
CA PHE A 63 21.67 38.31 10.89
C PHE A 63 22.72 39.44 10.84
N GLU A 64 23.55 39.50 11.86
CA GLU A 64 24.70 40.41 11.91
C GLU A 64 25.77 39.98 10.88
N ASP A 65 26.26 40.92 10.09
CA ASP A 65 27.14 40.70 8.91
C ASP A 65 28.57 40.29 9.29
N VAL A 66 28.73 39.33 10.19
CA VAL A 66 30.04 38.84 10.62
C VAL A 66 30.13 37.34 10.47
N SER A 67 30.74 36.89 9.34
CA SER A 67 31.35 35.55 9.17
C SER A 67 30.45 34.31 9.07
N LEU A 68 29.15 34.40 8.88
CA LEU A 68 28.34 33.23 8.57
C LEU A 68 28.41 32.90 7.08
N SER A 69 29.07 31.79 6.74
CA SER A 69 29.04 31.30 5.34
C SER A 69 27.64 30.82 4.97
N GLU A 70 27.27 30.96 3.70
CA GLU A 70 25.96 30.47 3.17
C GLU A 70 25.74 29.01 3.47
N GLN A 71 26.79 28.20 3.34
CA GLN A 71 26.74 26.76 3.59
C GLN A 71 26.44 26.44 5.06
N ASN A 72 26.98 27.24 6.00
CA ASN A 72 26.70 27.05 7.42
C ASN A 72 25.25 27.38 7.77
N LEU A 73 24.65 28.41 7.16
CA LEU A 73 23.23 28.74 7.34
C LEU A 73 22.33 27.65 6.73
N ILE A 74 22.65 27.17 5.54
CA ILE A 74 21.89 26.06 4.92
C ILE A 74 21.97 24.80 5.81
N ASN A 75 23.17 24.44 6.27
CA ASN A 75 23.38 23.29 7.14
C ASN A 75 22.62 23.44 8.48
N LEU A 76 22.61 24.63 9.04
CA LEU A 76 21.87 24.93 10.26
C LEU A 76 20.37 24.72 10.07
N ILE A 77 19.80 25.28 8.99
CA ILE A 77 18.37 25.13 8.67
C ILE A 77 18.05 23.67 8.40
N GLN A 78 18.87 22.98 7.60
CA GLN A 78 18.67 21.56 7.32
C GLN A 78 18.73 20.70 8.59
N ASN A 79 19.65 20.97 9.50
CA ASN A 79 19.73 20.27 10.78
C ASN A 79 18.49 20.55 11.66
N THR A 80 18.03 21.80 11.71
CA THR A 80 16.82 22.18 12.43
C THR A 80 15.56 21.53 11.81
N LEU A 81 15.43 21.50 10.49
CA LEU A 81 14.34 20.78 9.81
C LEU A 81 14.44 19.27 10.03
N ASN A 82 15.66 18.71 10.06
CA ASN A 82 15.89 17.29 10.35
C ASN A 82 15.45 16.89 11.76
N SER A 83 15.64 17.74 12.76
CA SER A 83 15.19 17.45 14.13
C SER A 83 13.64 17.38 14.24
N HIS A 84 12.93 18.04 13.34
CA HIS A 84 11.46 18.08 13.29
C HIS A 84 10.86 17.32 12.10
N ILE A 85 11.66 16.51 11.43
CA ILE A 85 11.26 15.84 10.19
C ILE A 85 10.02 14.96 10.36
N PHE A 86 9.84 14.36 11.52
CA PHE A 86 8.70 13.51 11.87
C PHE A 86 7.36 14.24 11.68
N GLU A 87 7.26 15.42 12.20
CA GLU A 87 6.03 16.22 12.14
C GLU A 87 5.81 16.79 10.74
N ILE A 88 6.88 17.19 10.07
CA ILE A 88 6.86 17.70 8.69
C ILE A 88 6.34 16.63 7.73
N CYS A 89 6.86 15.40 7.78
CA CYS A 89 6.42 14.30 6.93
C CYS A 89 4.98 13.85 7.24
N LYS A 90 4.60 13.84 8.53
CA LYS A 90 3.21 13.55 8.93
C LYS A 90 2.25 14.55 8.31
N ASN A 91 2.55 15.83 8.37
CA ASN A 91 1.72 16.90 7.82
C ASN A 91 1.69 16.87 6.28
N GLU A 92 2.82 16.56 5.62
CA GLU A 92 2.86 16.34 4.16
C GLU A 92 1.92 15.21 3.73
N LYS A 93 1.97 14.06 4.44
CA LYS A 93 1.06 12.93 4.16
C LYS A 93 -0.41 13.30 4.40
N ILE A 94 -0.72 14.03 5.46
CA ILE A 94 -2.09 14.50 5.78
C ILE A 94 -2.58 15.49 4.72
N GLU A 95 -1.77 16.45 4.29
CA GLU A 95 -2.18 17.45 3.28
C GLU A 95 -2.37 16.80 1.91
N LYS A 96 -1.50 15.87 1.51
CA LYS A 96 -1.68 15.08 0.30
C LYS A 96 -2.98 14.27 0.35
N SER A 97 -3.31 13.65 1.46
CA SER A 97 -4.55 12.88 1.61
C SER A 97 -5.82 13.76 1.66
N SER A 98 -5.78 14.92 2.34
CA SER A 98 -6.95 15.81 2.46
C SER A 98 -7.31 16.51 1.15
N LYS A 99 -6.34 16.82 0.31
CA LYS A 99 -6.55 17.43 -1.01
C LYS A 99 -7.32 16.51 -1.96
N TYR A 100 -7.15 15.19 -1.80
CA TYR A 100 -7.85 14.17 -2.58
C TYR A 100 -9.28 13.89 -2.09
N VAL A 101 -9.58 14.13 -0.81
CA VAL A 101 -10.94 13.94 -0.26
C VAL A 101 -11.91 15.01 -0.77
N ILE A 102 -11.44 16.21 -1.09
CA ILE A 102 -12.28 17.32 -1.58
C ILE A 102 -12.74 17.10 -3.04
N GLU A 103 -11.96 16.39 -3.86
CA GLU A 103 -12.36 15.99 -5.23
C GLU A 103 -13.41 14.86 -5.28
N ARG A 104 -13.76 14.24 -4.15
CA ARG A 104 -14.67 13.11 -3.98
C ARG A 104 -16.15 13.40 -4.34
N LYS A 105 -16.53 14.63 -4.66
CA LYS A 105 -17.93 15.06 -4.91
C LYS A 105 -18.30 15.32 -6.35
N LEU A 106 -17.49 14.92 -7.32
CA LEU A 106 -17.90 14.93 -8.72
C LEU A 106 -18.62 13.60 -9.01
N GLN A 107 -19.93 13.70 -9.25
CA GLN A 107 -20.83 12.61 -9.56
C GLN A 107 -20.27 11.73 -10.68
N GLU A 108 -19.81 10.51 -10.34
CA GLU A 108 -19.65 9.45 -11.33
C GLU A 108 -21.06 9.00 -11.75
N GLU A 109 -21.39 9.10 -13.04
CA GLU A 109 -22.65 8.61 -13.55
C GLU A 109 -22.74 7.09 -13.39
N THR A 110 -23.89 6.59 -13.01
CA THR A 110 -24.08 5.14 -12.85
C THR A 110 -24.16 4.45 -14.22
N PRO A 111 -23.72 3.18 -14.36
CA PRO A 111 -23.86 2.44 -15.63
C PRO A 111 -25.29 2.48 -16.19
N GLY A 112 -26.30 2.46 -15.31
CA GLY A 112 -27.70 2.53 -15.71
C GLY A 112 -28.10 3.84 -16.38
N GLU A 113 -27.52 4.97 -15.94
CA GLU A 113 -27.76 6.29 -16.55
C GLU A 113 -27.10 6.38 -17.93
N ILE A 114 -25.88 5.88 -18.06
CA ILE A 114 -25.15 5.84 -19.33
C ILE A 114 -25.88 4.95 -20.34
N ILE A 115 -26.38 3.77 -19.93
CA ILE A 115 -27.17 2.88 -20.79
C ILE A 115 -28.44 3.57 -21.31
N LYS A 116 -29.13 4.35 -20.47
CA LYS A 116 -30.29 5.13 -20.92
C LYS A 116 -29.91 6.16 -21.99
N LYS A 117 -28.78 6.85 -21.83
CA LYS A 117 -28.27 7.79 -22.83
C LYS A 117 -27.96 7.06 -24.15
N ILE A 118 -27.23 5.94 -24.10
CA ILE A 118 -26.89 5.11 -25.27
C ILE A 118 -28.15 4.69 -26.02
N ILE A 119 -29.17 4.18 -25.33
CA ILE A 119 -30.43 3.75 -25.96
C ILE A 119 -31.12 4.94 -26.65
N THR A 120 -31.14 6.09 -26.02
CA THR A 120 -31.78 7.30 -26.54
C THR A 120 -31.04 7.81 -27.80
N THR A 121 -29.70 7.89 -27.71
CA THR A 121 -28.82 8.36 -28.80
C THR A 121 -28.87 7.38 -29.98
N ALA A 122 -28.83 6.05 -29.71
CA ALA A 122 -28.94 5.00 -30.72
C ALA A 122 -30.32 5.03 -31.41
N GLY A 123 -31.41 5.21 -30.67
CA GLY A 123 -32.75 5.34 -31.20
C GLY A 123 -32.88 6.52 -32.16
N LEU A 124 -32.38 7.69 -31.79
CA LEU A 124 -32.36 8.87 -32.65
C LEU A 124 -31.43 8.72 -33.86
N LEU A 125 -30.27 8.09 -33.67
CA LEU A 125 -29.37 7.77 -34.78
C LEU A 125 -30.01 6.81 -35.77
N GLY A 126 -30.64 5.74 -35.28
CA GLY A 126 -31.40 4.79 -36.11
C GLY A 126 -32.54 5.48 -36.86
N TYR A 127 -33.34 6.30 -36.19
CA TYR A 127 -34.37 7.10 -36.82
C TYR A 127 -33.82 7.97 -37.96
N ASN A 128 -32.72 8.68 -37.72
CA ASN A 128 -32.05 9.52 -38.73
C ASN A 128 -31.48 8.72 -39.91
N LEU A 129 -30.97 7.50 -39.69
CA LEU A 129 -30.38 6.67 -40.75
C LEU A 129 -31.43 5.96 -41.60
N PHE A 130 -32.52 5.45 -40.98
CA PHE A 130 -33.49 4.60 -41.67
C PHE A 130 -34.75 5.35 -42.16
N PHE A 131 -35.17 6.39 -41.43
CA PHE A 131 -36.42 7.10 -41.70
C PHE A 131 -36.24 8.51 -42.23
N LYS A 132 -35.00 9.05 -42.33
CA LYS A 132 -34.76 10.31 -43.02
C LYS A 132 -34.96 10.07 -44.51
N SER A 133 -36.24 10.08 -44.94
CA SER A 133 -36.65 10.01 -46.31
C SER A 133 -35.97 11.08 -47.17
N LYS A 134 -35.77 10.80 -48.48
CA LYS A 134 -35.13 11.64 -49.51
C LYS A 134 -35.76 13.02 -49.73
N GLN A 135 -36.58 13.53 -48.86
CA GLN A 135 -37.03 14.90 -48.89
C GLN A 135 -35.98 15.81 -48.28
N GLU A 136 -34.96 16.17 -49.07
CA GLU A 136 -34.22 17.40 -48.90
C GLU A 136 -35.17 18.59 -49.11
N VAL A 137 -35.96 18.91 -48.08
CA VAL A 137 -36.49 20.26 -47.97
C VAL A 137 -35.31 21.13 -47.65
N VAL A 138 -34.75 21.79 -48.67
CA VAL A 138 -33.72 22.84 -48.55
C VAL A 138 -34.33 24.01 -47.78
N THR A 139 -34.43 23.89 -46.46
CA THR A 139 -34.74 25.01 -45.59
C THR A 139 -33.44 25.76 -45.38
N THR A 140 -33.27 26.84 -46.15
CA THR A 140 -32.21 27.80 -45.95
C THR A 140 -32.54 28.72 -44.77
N GLY A 141 -31.54 29.08 -43.93
CA GLY A 141 -31.67 30.04 -42.84
C GLY A 141 -32.00 29.43 -41.47
N ILE A 142 -32.49 30.26 -40.51
CA ILE A 142 -32.77 29.93 -39.11
C ILE A 142 -33.77 28.76 -38.96
N ARG A 143 -34.71 28.57 -39.88
CA ARG A 143 -35.69 27.46 -39.86
C ARG A 143 -35.08 26.07 -39.89
N ARG A 144 -33.83 25.90 -40.33
CA ARG A 144 -33.08 24.65 -40.29
C ARG A 144 -32.81 24.18 -38.89
N PHE A 145 -32.57 25.11 -37.94
CA PHE A 145 -32.30 24.82 -36.54
C PHE A 145 -33.57 24.47 -35.74
N LEU A 146 -34.75 24.72 -36.28
CA LEU A 146 -36.04 24.40 -35.68
C LEU A 146 -36.57 23.02 -36.08
N ASN A 147 -35.78 22.23 -36.80
CA ASN A 147 -36.12 20.86 -37.14
C ASN A 147 -36.03 19.94 -35.91
N TYR A 148 -36.99 19.01 -35.77
CA TYR A 148 -37.04 18.06 -34.67
C TYR A 148 -35.73 17.31 -34.44
N ASN A 149 -35.06 16.86 -35.51
CA ASN A 149 -33.77 16.17 -35.42
C ASN A 149 -32.65 17.04 -34.87
N THR A 150 -32.58 18.29 -35.26
CA THR A 150 -31.58 19.26 -34.76
C THR A 150 -31.83 19.60 -33.29
N LEU A 151 -33.09 19.84 -32.91
CA LEU A 151 -33.50 20.15 -31.55
C LEU A 151 -33.25 18.96 -30.61
N SER A 152 -33.61 17.75 -31.02
CA SER A 152 -33.38 16.55 -30.21
C SER A 152 -31.89 16.22 -30.08
N THR A 153 -31.08 16.38 -31.14
CA THR A 153 -29.62 16.23 -31.07
C THR A 153 -29.01 17.27 -30.12
N LEU A 154 -29.48 18.52 -30.22
CA LEU A 154 -28.98 19.58 -29.32
C LEU A 154 -29.39 19.33 -27.87
N ALA A 155 -30.57 18.86 -27.59
CA ALA A 155 -31.06 18.50 -26.26
C ALA A 155 -30.22 17.38 -25.64
N LEU A 156 -29.89 16.33 -26.40
CA LEU A 156 -29.01 15.25 -25.96
C LEU A 156 -27.57 15.72 -25.72
N ALA A 157 -27.07 16.63 -26.56
CA ALA A 157 -25.74 17.22 -26.43
C ALA A 157 -25.60 18.21 -25.27
N MET A 158 -26.71 18.67 -24.69
CA MET A 158 -26.72 19.74 -23.70
C MET A 158 -25.78 19.50 -22.50
N PRO A 159 -25.67 18.31 -21.89
CA PRO A 159 -24.74 18.05 -20.80
C PRO A 159 -23.28 18.29 -21.21
N VAL A 160 -22.86 17.75 -22.35
CA VAL A 160 -21.48 17.90 -22.90
C VAL A 160 -21.21 19.36 -23.22
N LEU A 161 -22.17 20.04 -23.88
CA LEU A 161 -22.05 21.48 -24.20
C LEU A 161 -21.93 22.33 -22.95
N LYS A 162 -22.72 22.07 -21.94
CA LYS A 162 -22.67 22.78 -20.64
C LYS A 162 -21.31 22.60 -19.96
N ASN A 163 -20.77 21.39 -19.93
CA ASN A 163 -19.47 21.09 -19.35
C ASN A 163 -18.34 21.75 -20.14
N GLY A 164 -18.37 21.66 -21.45
CA GLY A 164 -17.38 22.32 -22.32
C GLY A 164 -17.36 23.84 -22.16
N ILE A 165 -18.52 24.49 -22.12
CA ILE A 165 -18.66 25.94 -21.90
C ILE A 165 -18.22 26.30 -20.48
N ASN A 166 -18.64 25.56 -19.47
CA ASN A 166 -18.22 25.82 -18.08
C ASN A 166 -16.70 25.73 -17.92
N SER A 167 -16.03 24.79 -18.61
CA SER A 167 -14.57 24.67 -18.58
C SER A 167 -13.90 25.93 -19.17
N LEU A 168 -14.39 26.42 -20.29
CA LEU A 168 -13.87 27.64 -20.90
C LEU A 168 -14.12 28.90 -20.05
N VAL A 169 -15.33 29.04 -19.50
CA VAL A 169 -15.72 30.25 -18.78
C VAL A 169 -15.17 30.29 -17.37
N LYS A 170 -15.30 29.18 -16.60
CA LYS A 170 -14.87 29.12 -15.19
C LYS A 170 -13.40 28.80 -15.04
N ASN A 171 -12.91 27.79 -15.74
CA ASN A 171 -11.52 27.32 -15.60
C ASN A 171 -10.54 28.02 -16.54
N LYS A 172 -11.04 28.80 -17.52
CA LYS A 172 -10.27 29.48 -18.57
C LYS A 172 -9.32 28.56 -19.35
N ARG A 173 -9.69 27.28 -19.43
CA ARG A 173 -8.92 26.23 -20.12
C ARG A 173 -9.88 25.30 -20.85
N PRO A 174 -9.64 24.97 -22.13
CA PRO A 174 -10.42 23.96 -22.83
C PRO A 174 -10.15 22.56 -22.24
N ASN A 175 -11.18 21.72 -22.22
CA ASN A 175 -11.10 20.30 -21.84
C ASN A 175 -11.62 19.40 -22.95
N ALA A 176 -11.65 18.08 -22.75
CA ALA A 176 -12.18 17.12 -23.72
C ALA A 176 -13.62 17.44 -24.12
N ASP A 177 -14.49 17.78 -23.17
CA ASP A 177 -15.89 18.18 -23.46
C ASP A 177 -15.96 19.41 -24.36
N THR A 178 -14.95 20.29 -24.29
CA THR A 178 -14.85 21.46 -25.17
C THR A 178 -14.56 21.04 -26.63
N LEU A 179 -13.69 20.02 -26.83
CA LEU A 179 -13.41 19.46 -28.15
C LEU A 179 -14.66 18.79 -28.72
N SER A 180 -15.27 17.88 -27.97
CA SER A 180 -16.50 17.18 -28.37
C SER A 180 -17.63 18.16 -28.63
N SER A 181 -17.84 19.15 -27.78
CA SER A 181 -18.82 20.24 -27.99
C SER A 181 -18.59 20.97 -29.33
N SER A 182 -17.32 21.30 -29.62
CA SER A 182 -16.97 21.99 -30.87
C SER A 182 -17.25 21.12 -32.10
N ALA A 183 -16.94 19.82 -32.03
CA ALA A 183 -17.21 18.86 -33.08
C ALA A 183 -18.75 18.65 -33.29
N ILE A 184 -19.50 18.51 -32.20
CA ILE A 184 -20.98 18.35 -32.22
C ILE A 184 -21.64 19.61 -32.81
N ILE A 185 -21.29 20.80 -32.31
CA ILE A 185 -21.83 22.08 -32.81
C ILE A 185 -21.51 22.25 -34.30
N SER A 186 -20.27 22.00 -34.71
CA SER A 186 -19.86 22.11 -36.11
C SER A 186 -20.61 21.11 -36.99
N SER A 187 -20.87 19.88 -36.53
CA SER A 187 -21.66 18.88 -37.23
C SER A 187 -23.11 19.34 -37.43
N ILE A 188 -23.71 19.91 -36.41
CA ILE A 188 -25.08 20.47 -36.45
C ILE A 188 -25.16 21.65 -37.44
N LEU A 189 -24.18 22.58 -37.37
CA LEU A 189 -24.12 23.73 -38.26
C LEU A 189 -23.98 23.33 -39.74
N LEU A 190 -23.29 22.22 -40.01
CA LEU A 190 -23.17 21.68 -41.35
C LEU A 190 -24.39 20.82 -41.83
N GLY A 191 -25.36 20.58 -40.94
CA GLY A 191 -26.51 19.72 -41.20
C GLY A 191 -26.20 18.23 -41.26
N LYS A 192 -25.15 17.85 -40.52
CA LYS A 192 -24.71 16.45 -40.39
C LYS A 192 -25.07 15.93 -38.99
N GLU A 193 -26.37 16.00 -38.63
CA GLU A 193 -26.86 15.59 -37.30
C GLU A 193 -26.51 14.13 -36.99
N SER A 194 -26.55 13.26 -38.01
CA SER A 194 -26.12 11.86 -37.85
C SER A 194 -24.68 11.73 -37.45
N ALA A 195 -23.77 12.65 -37.89
CA ALA A 195 -22.36 12.64 -37.46
C ALA A 195 -22.24 13.05 -35.99
N ALA A 196 -22.98 14.08 -35.56
CA ALA A 196 -23.04 14.49 -34.17
C ALA A 196 -23.53 13.37 -33.25
N LEU A 197 -24.63 12.70 -33.61
CA LEU A 197 -25.18 11.56 -32.89
C LEU A 197 -24.21 10.36 -32.85
N THR A 198 -23.48 10.09 -33.94
CA THR A 198 -22.46 9.02 -33.96
C THR A 198 -21.31 9.31 -33.01
N ILE A 199 -20.81 10.56 -32.99
CA ILE A 199 -19.76 10.98 -32.05
C ILE A 199 -20.24 10.74 -30.60
N MET A 200 -21.42 11.24 -30.25
CA MET A 200 -22.00 11.09 -28.91
C MET A 200 -22.19 9.61 -28.55
N PHE A 201 -22.77 8.81 -29.44
CA PHE A 201 -22.98 7.37 -29.24
C PHE A 201 -21.67 6.64 -28.94
N LEU A 202 -20.61 6.91 -29.70
CA LEU A 202 -19.31 6.27 -29.51
C LEU A 202 -18.63 6.72 -28.21
N GLU A 203 -18.77 7.98 -27.82
CA GLU A 203 -18.29 8.51 -26.53
C GLU A 203 -19.02 7.82 -25.37
N GLU A 204 -20.36 7.74 -25.41
CA GLU A 204 -21.17 7.09 -24.38
C GLU A 204 -20.85 5.58 -24.26
N VAL A 205 -20.64 4.88 -25.37
CA VAL A 205 -20.22 3.46 -25.35
C VAL A 205 -18.84 3.31 -24.73
N SER A 206 -17.89 4.18 -25.08
CA SER A 206 -16.53 4.17 -24.49
C SER A 206 -16.56 4.46 -22.99
N GLU A 207 -17.40 5.39 -22.55
CA GLU A 207 -17.63 5.72 -21.14
C GLU A 207 -18.24 4.54 -20.39
N LEU A 208 -19.30 3.91 -20.95
CA LEU A 208 -19.91 2.72 -20.34
C LEU A 208 -18.90 1.59 -20.14
N LEU A 209 -18.10 1.26 -21.17
CA LEU A 209 -17.07 0.23 -21.07
C LEU A 209 -16.06 0.54 -19.98
N THR A 210 -15.71 1.79 -19.82
CA THR A 210 -14.78 2.26 -18.79
C THR A 210 -15.38 2.11 -17.39
N VAL A 211 -16.57 2.68 -17.17
CA VAL A 211 -17.27 2.63 -15.89
C VAL A 211 -17.54 1.18 -15.50
N TYR A 212 -18.05 0.36 -16.43
CA TYR A 212 -18.29 -1.06 -16.20
C TYR A 212 -17.01 -1.83 -15.86
N THR A 213 -15.91 -1.54 -16.55
CA THR A 213 -14.60 -2.18 -16.29
C THR A 213 -14.07 -1.80 -14.92
N MET A 214 -14.16 -0.52 -14.55
CA MET A 214 -13.74 -0.04 -13.23
C MET A 214 -14.63 -0.63 -12.11
N GLU A 215 -15.94 -0.63 -12.30
CA GLU A 215 -16.89 -1.19 -11.34
C GLU A 215 -16.69 -2.69 -11.14
N LYS A 216 -16.50 -3.45 -12.23
CA LYS A 216 -16.18 -4.88 -12.17
C LYS A 216 -14.84 -5.14 -11.49
N THR A 217 -13.85 -4.29 -11.72
CA THR A 217 -12.53 -4.40 -11.08
C THR A 217 -12.63 -4.09 -9.59
N ARG A 218 -13.41 -3.09 -9.19
CA ARG A 218 -13.69 -2.75 -7.77
C ARG A 218 -14.58 -3.82 -7.11
N GLY A 219 -15.64 -4.25 -7.80
CA GLY A 219 -16.61 -5.23 -7.28
C GLY A 219 -15.99 -6.60 -7.00
N ALA A 220 -15.03 -7.05 -7.81
CA ALA A 220 -14.36 -8.33 -7.63
C ALA A 220 -13.65 -8.45 -6.25
N ILE A 221 -13.19 -7.35 -5.67
CA ILE A 221 -12.60 -7.33 -4.32
C ILE A 221 -13.71 -7.42 -3.27
N LYS A 222 -14.78 -6.66 -3.45
CA LYS A 222 -15.94 -6.66 -2.57
C LYS A 222 -16.61 -8.04 -2.53
N ASP A 223 -16.75 -8.69 -3.70
CA ASP A 223 -17.32 -10.04 -3.81
C ASP A 223 -16.42 -11.10 -3.13
N MET A 224 -15.09 -10.98 -3.31
CA MET A 224 -14.13 -11.89 -2.68
C MET A 224 -14.12 -11.75 -1.15
N LEU A 225 -14.26 -10.52 -0.65
CA LEU A 225 -14.30 -10.17 0.76
C LEU A 225 -15.73 -10.08 1.31
N SER A 226 -16.77 -10.35 0.47
CA SER A 226 -18.16 -10.21 0.91
C SER A 226 -18.42 -11.04 2.16
N VAL A 227 -18.72 -10.33 3.23
CA VAL A 227 -18.90 -10.88 4.55
C VAL A 227 -20.31 -11.39 4.69
N GLY A 228 -20.41 -12.69 4.85
CA GLY A 228 -21.47 -13.32 5.59
C GLY A 228 -22.88 -13.25 4.99
N GLU A 229 -23.68 -14.03 5.62
CA GLU A 229 -25.11 -14.05 5.45
C GLU A 229 -25.76 -12.82 6.09
N SER A 230 -26.88 -12.37 5.56
CA SER A 230 -27.68 -11.28 6.16
C SER A 230 -28.22 -11.62 7.55
N TYR A 231 -28.11 -12.89 7.97
CA TYR A 231 -28.59 -13.41 9.24
C TYR A 231 -27.55 -14.32 9.88
N VAL A 232 -27.45 -14.27 11.22
CA VAL A 232 -26.54 -15.11 12.03
C VAL A 232 -27.27 -15.76 13.18
N TRP A 233 -26.70 -16.85 13.70
CA TRP A 233 -27.23 -17.53 14.87
C TRP A 233 -26.65 -16.93 16.14
N LYS A 234 -27.45 -16.15 16.89
CA LYS A 234 -27.09 -15.57 18.18
C LYS A 234 -27.57 -16.50 19.32
N GLU A 235 -26.69 -16.82 20.23
CA GLU A 235 -27.04 -17.51 21.48
C GLU A 235 -27.62 -16.49 22.47
N ILE A 236 -28.88 -16.72 22.88
CA ILE A 236 -29.60 -15.86 23.83
C ILE A 236 -29.47 -16.39 25.26
N SER A 237 -29.42 -17.71 25.41
CA SER A 237 -29.19 -18.41 26.66
C SER A 237 -28.63 -19.78 26.34
N GLU A 238 -28.08 -20.49 27.36
CA GLU A 238 -27.58 -21.87 27.23
C GLU A 238 -28.61 -22.72 26.45
N ASP A 239 -28.21 -23.27 25.30
CA ASP A 239 -29.01 -24.08 24.36
C ASP A 239 -30.15 -23.35 23.60
N ASN A 240 -30.29 -22.03 23.69
CA ASN A 240 -31.30 -21.28 22.93
C ASN A 240 -30.64 -20.35 21.91
N VAL A 241 -30.63 -20.78 20.66
CA VAL A 241 -30.03 -20.02 19.52
C VAL A 241 -31.16 -19.44 18.68
N LYS A 242 -31.06 -18.13 18.35
CA LYS A 242 -32.04 -17.44 17.52
C LYS A 242 -31.35 -16.87 16.30
N ARG A 243 -31.98 -16.99 15.13
CA ARG A 243 -31.53 -16.35 13.89
C ARG A 243 -31.92 -14.89 13.91
N VAL A 244 -30.91 -13.98 13.86
CA VAL A 244 -31.09 -12.53 13.91
C VAL A 244 -30.37 -11.86 12.73
N PRO A 245 -30.84 -10.68 12.26
CA PRO A 245 -30.09 -9.88 11.29
C PRO A 245 -28.71 -9.53 11.84
N ILE A 246 -27.70 -9.50 10.96
CA ILE A 246 -26.32 -9.21 11.37
C ILE A 246 -26.16 -7.79 11.93
N GLU A 247 -27.02 -6.86 11.53
CA GLU A 247 -27.06 -5.49 12.00
C GLU A 247 -27.45 -5.35 13.48
N GLU A 248 -28.11 -6.38 14.03
CA GLU A 248 -28.53 -6.43 15.45
C GLU A 248 -27.44 -6.97 16.38
N ILE A 249 -26.32 -7.49 15.83
CA ILE A 249 -25.23 -8.05 16.63
C ILE A 249 -24.39 -6.93 17.22
N GLN A 250 -24.14 -7.06 18.52
CA GLN A 250 -23.31 -6.14 19.31
C GLN A 250 -22.01 -6.83 19.76
N LYS A 251 -21.07 -6.03 20.22
CA LYS A 251 -19.88 -6.53 20.87
C LYS A 251 -20.26 -7.36 22.11
N ASP A 252 -19.52 -8.42 22.36
CA ASP A 252 -19.71 -9.39 23.44
C ASP A 252 -20.93 -10.35 23.25
N ASP A 253 -21.61 -10.30 22.11
CA ASP A 253 -22.61 -11.31 21.74
C ASP A 253 -21.93 -12.65 21.35
N ILE A 254 -22.61 -13.76 21.66
CA ILE A 254 -22.14 -15.10 21.27
C ILE A 254 -22.83 -15.53 19.98
N ILE A 255 -22.03 -15.85 18.96
CA ILE A 255 -22.48 -16.28 17.65
C ILE A 255 -22.09 -17.73 17.43
N VAL A 256 -23.07 -18.54 17.07
CA VAL A 256 -22.87 -19.97 16.73
C VAL A 256 -22.70 -20.07 15.21
N VAL A 257 -21.63 -20.76 14.78
CA VAL A 257 -21.32 -20.97 13.37
C VAL A 257 -21.14 -22.46 13.12
N GLN A 258 -21.84 -22.99 12.13
CA GLN A 258 -21.86 -24.41 11.80
C GLN A 258 -21.05 -24.70 10.53
N THR A 259 -20.80 -25.99 10.29
CA THR A 259 -20.14 -26.46 9.07
C THR A 259 -20.82 -25.91 7.80
N GLY A 260 -20.04 -25.32 6.91
CA GLY A 260 -20.48 -24.72 5.65
C GLY A 260 -20.86 -23.24 5.76
N GLU A 261 -21.02 -22.70 6.97
CA GLU A 261 -21.40 -21.30 7.17
C GLU A 261 -20.19 -20.36 7.16
N LYS A 262 -20.43 -19.11 6.79
CA LYS A 262 -19.44 -18.04 6.90
C LYS A 262 -19.45 -17.42 8.29
N ILE A 263 -18.28 -17.17 8.83
CA ILE A 263 -18.11 -16.38 10.06
C ILE A 263 -18.41 -14.92 9.74
N SER A 264 -19.31 -14.31 10.50
CA SER A 264 -19.82 -12.96 10.21
C SER A 264 -19.29 -11.87 11.16
N VAL A 265 -18.50 -12.22 12.18
CA VAL A 265 -17.91 -11.32 13.17
C VAL A 265 -16.42 -11.67 13.40
N ASP A 266 -15.63 -10.70 13.84
CA ASP A 266 -14.30 -11.02 14.38
C ASP A 266 -14.43 -11.28 15.87
N GLY A 267 -13.80 -12.35 16.36
CA GLY A 267 -13.90 -12.71 17.77
C GLY A 267 -13.07 -13.93 18.16
N LYS A 268 -13.26 -14.39 19.40
CA LYS A 268 -12.60 -15.58 19.94
C LYS A 268 -13.55 -16.76 20.05
N ILE A 269 -13.05 -17.93 19.74
CA ILE A 269 -13.79 -19.18 19.97
C ILE A 269 -13.86 -19.40 21.48
N ILE A 270 -15.08 -19.51 22.02
CA ILE A 270 -15.34 -19.79 23.43
C ILE A 270 -15.76 -21.24 23.67
N LYS A 271 -16.24 -21.93 22.60
CA LYS A 271 -16.66 -23.34 22.68
C LYS A 271 -16.51 -24.01 21.32
N GLY A 272 -15.94 -25.20 21.31
CA GLY A 272 -15.82 -26.05 20.13
C GLY A 272 -14.51 -25.90 19.37
N GLU A 273 -14.36 -26.69 18.31
CA GLU A 273 -13.23 -26.66 17.38
C GLU A 273 -13.71 -26.81 15.94
N ALA A 274 -13.02 -26.17 14.99
CA ALA A 274 -13.36 -26.26 13.58
C ALA A 274 -12.14 -26.15 12.66
N LEU A 275 -12.28 -26.71 11.45
CA LEU A 275 -11.41 -26.43 10.32
C LEU A 275 -11.94 -25.20 9.58
N ILE A 276 -11.18 -24.12 9.57
CA ILE A 276 -11.60 -22.82 9.03
C ILE A 276 -10.78 -22.50 7.79
N ASP A 277 -11.48 -22.27 6.67
CA ASP A 277 -10.91 -21.76 5.44
C ASP A 277 -10.82 -20.23 5.52
N GLN A 278 -9.59 -19.75 5.59
CA GLN A 278 -9.29 -18.31 5.67
C GLN A 278 -8.81 -17.74 4.33
N SER A 279 -8.92 -18.48 3.23
CA SER A 279 -8.41 -18.11 1.91
C SER A 279 -8.93 -16.76 1.41
N SER A 280 -10.17 -16.40 1.77
CA SER A 280 -10.77 -15.10 1.43
C SER A 280 -10.03 -13.90 2.02
N ILE A 281 -9.31 -14.08 3.14
CA ILE A 281 -8.59 -13.00 3.84
C ILE A 281 -7.09 -13.18 3.71
N THR A 282 -6.60 -14.41 3.86
CA THR A 282 -5.17 -14.72 3.86
C THR A 282 -4.64 -15.11 2.50
N GLY A 283 -5.50 -15.54 1.59
CA GLY A 283 -5.11 -16.14 0.32
C GLY A 283 -4.47 -17.54 0.45
N GLU A 284 -4.48 -18.14 1.64
CA GLU A 284 -3.99 -19.49 1.90
C GLU A 284 -5.12 -20.51 1.70
N TYR A 285 -4.90 -21.49 0.82
CA TYR A 285 -5.93 -22.47 0.45
C TYR A 285 -6.10 -23.61 1.45
N MET A 286 -5.16 -23.78 2.39
CA MET A 286 -5.26 -24.86 3.38
C MET A 286 -6.08 -24.40 4.60
N PRO A 287 -7.20 -25.11 4.94
CA PRO A 287 -7.96 -24.81 6.14
C PRO A 287 -7.13 -25.04 7.40
N LEU A 288 -7.24 -24.13 8.34
CA LEU A 288 -6.54 -24.19 9.63
C LEU A 288 -7.47 -24.74 10.71
N LYS A 289 -6.96 -25.64 11.53
CA LYS A 289 -7.69 -26.12 12.74
C LYS A 289 -7.60 -25.02 13.80
N LYS A 290 -8.77 -24.59 14.30
CA LYS A 290 -8.94 -23.58 15.33
C LYS A 290 -9.81 -24.11 16.47
N GLY A 291 -9.42 -23.82 17.71
CA GLY A 291 -10.09 -24.25 18.93
C GLY A 291 -10.33 -23.12 19.93
N GLU A 292 -10.75 -23.47 21.15
CA GLU A 292 -11.07 -22.51 22.19
C GLU A 292 -9.91 -21.54 22.50
N GLY A 293 -10.23 -20.25 22.65
CA GLY A 293 -9.29 -19.17 22.91
C GLY A 293 -8.64 -18.57 21.65
N GLU A 294 -8.76 -19.22 20.49
CA GLU A 294 -8.18 -18.73 19.24
C GLU A 294 -9.08 -17.73 18.52
N THR A 295 -8.45 -16.74 17.87
CA THR A 295 -9.15 -15.70 17.12
C THR A 295 -9.59 -16.19 15.76
N VAL A 296 -10.83 -15.82 15.37
CA VAL A 296 -11.41 -16.04 14.05
C VAL A 296 -11.88 -14.71 13.44
N TYR A 297 -11.98 -14.66 12.12
CA TYR A 297 -12.26 -13.45 11.38
C TYR A 297 -13.51 -13.56 10.52
N ALA A 298 -14.26 -12.47 10.44
CA ALA A 298 -15.38 -12.34 9.53
C ALA A 298 -14.96 -12.59 8.07
N GLY A 299 -15.82 -13.24 7.28
CA GLY A 299 -15.55 -13.57 5.88
C GLY A 299 -14.85 -14.91 5.66
N THR A 300 -14.42 -15.62 6.71
CA THR A 300 -13.87 -16.98 6.64
C THR A 300 -14.98 -18.04 6.72
N ILE A 301 -14.72 -19.27 6.28
CA ILE A 301 -15.72 -20.33 6.17
C ILE A 301 -15.34 -21.49 7.07
N VAL A 302 -16.30 -21.97 7.87
CA VAL A 302 -16.17 -23.22 8.64
C VAL A 302 -16.34 -24.40 7.67
N LYS A 303 -15.26 -25.11 7.35
CA LYS A 303 -15.31 -26.30 6.47
C LYS A 303 -15.80 -27.55 7.19
N ASN A 304 -15.45 -27.68 8.47
CA ASN A 304 -15.87 -28.82 9.29
C ASN A 304 -15.79 -28.41 10.77
N GLY A 305 -16.77 -28.83 11.57
CA GLY A 305 -16.88 -28.50 12.99
C GLY A 305 -17.96 -27.45 13.29
N ASN A 306 -18.20 -27.20 14.56
CA ASN A 306 -19.14 -26.20 15.06
C ASN A 306 -18.45 -25.41 16.16
N ILE A 307 -18.58 -24.08 16.12
CA ILE A 307 -17.93 -23.19 17.09
C ILE A 307 -18.90 -22.11 17.58
N SER A 308 -18.73 -21.72 18.84
CA SER A 308 -19.35 -20.53 19.41
C SER A 308 -18.28 -19.44 19.55
N ILE A 309 -18.55 -18.26 19.01
CA ILE A 309 -17.62 -17.13 18.90
C ILE A 309 -18.14 -15.98 19.76
N LEU A 310 -17.31 -15.48 20.68
CA LEU A 310 -17.56 -14.20 21.36
C LEU A 310 -17.18 -13.07 20.42
N ALA A 311 -18.13 -12.24 20.01
CA ALA A 311 -17.92 -11.14 19.07
C ALA A 311 -17.10 -10.02 19.73
N GLU A 312 -15.88 -9.77 19.22
CA GLU A 312 -15.03 -8.66 19.67
C GLU A 312 -15.19 -7.43 18.76
N LYS A 313 -15.37 -7.64 17.44
CA LYS A 313 -15.57 -6.57 16.45
C LYS A 313 -16.79 -6.90 15.56
N VAL A 314 -17.66 -5.93 15.40
CA VAL A 314 -18.92 -6.05 14.64
C VAL A 314 -19.08 -4.89 13.65
N GLY A 315 -19.97 -5.00 12.68
CA GLY A 315 -20.27 -3.93 11.73
C GLY A 315 -19.02 -3.48 10.93
N ASP A 316 -18.80 -2.18 10.91
CA ASP A 316 -17.69 -1.55 10.17
C ASP A 316 -16.32 -1.75 10.81
N ASP A 317 -16.26 -2.12 12.08
CA ASP A 317 -15.01 -2.36 12.81
C ASP A 317 -14.39 -3.73 12.51
N ARG A 318 -15.12 -4.61 11.81
CA ARG A 318 -14.60 -5.92 11.40
C ARG A 318 -13.37 -5.75 10.49
N THR A 319 -12.41 -6.64 10.63
CA THR A 319 -11.18 -6.66 9.85
C THR A 319 -11.46 -6.61 8.34
N VAL A 320 -12.44 -7.38 7.87
CA VAL A 320 -12.84 -7.39 6.45
C VAL A 320 -13.43 -6.06 5.99
N SER A 321 -14.28 -5.42 6.80
CA SER A 321 -14.85 -4.10 6.47
C SER A 321 -13.75 -3.04 6.35
N ARG A 322 -12.76 -3.08 7.23
CA ARG A 322 -11.57 -2.20 7.17
C ARG A 322 -10.72 -2.47 5.93
N ILE A 323 -10.52 -3.75 5.55
CA ILE A 323 -9.81 -4.14 4.33
C ILE A 323 -10.54 -3.59 3.10
N ILE A 324 -11.86 -3.78 3.00
CA ILE A 324 -12.68 -3.25 1.90
C ILE A 324 -12.50 -1.74 1.80
N LYS A 325 -12.62 -1.03 2.92
CA LYS A 325 -12.44 0.42 2.97
C LYS A 325 -11.05 0.87 2.54
N LEU A 326 -10.00 0.19 3.01
CA LEU A 326 -8.62 0.47 2.60
C LEU A 326 -8.42 0.31 1.08
N VAL A 327 -9.01 -0.73 0.48
CA VAL A 327 -8.93 -0.96 -0.97
C VAL A 327 -9.77 0.04 -1.76
N GLU A 328 -10.94 0.42 -1.25
CA GLU A 328 -11.76 1.49 -1.85
C GLU A 328 -11.02 2.83 -1.78
N ASP A 329 -10.44 3.18 -0.64
CA ASP A 329 -9.68 4.41 -0.43
C ASP A 329 -8.38 4.43 -1.26
N ALA A 330 -7.76 3.27 -1.54
CA ALA A 330 -6.56 3.16 -2.37
C ALA A 330 -6.74 3.70 -3.80
N ASN A 331 -7.94 3.64 -4.35
CA ASN A 331 -8.25 4.19 -5.67
C ASN A 331 -8.28 5.72 -5.70
N PHE A 332 -8.34 6.37 -4.53
CA PHE A 332 -8.34 7.84 -4.43
C PHE A 332 -6.93 8.43 -4.25
N ASN A 333 -5.97 7.65 -3.75
CA ASN A 333 -4.58 8.07 -3.65
C ASN A 333 -3.88 7.93 -5.01
N LYS A 334 -3.99 8.97 -5.85
CA LYS A 334 -3.49 8.97 -7.23
C LYS A 334 -1.97 8.94 -7.29
N ALA A 335 -1.44 8.13 -8.19
CA ALA A 335 -0.04 8.12 -8.57
C ALA A 335 0.38 9.40 -9.31
N ASP A 336 1.66 9.77 -9.23
CA ASP A 336 2.18 10.93 -9.95
C ASP A 336 2.03 10.78 -11.46
N ILE A 337 2.16 9.58 -11.99
CA ILE A 337 1.94 9.29 -13.41
C ILE A 337 0.48 9.53 -13.84
N GLN A 338 -0.51 9.36 -12.92
CA GLN A 338 -1.91 9.74 -13.20
C GLN A 338 -2.06 11.25 -13.28
N ASN A 339 -1.46 11.99 -12.34
CA ASN A 339 -1.45 13.45 -12.36
C ASN A 339 -0.72 14.00 -13.58
N TYR A 340 0.38 13.35 -13.98
CA TYR A 340 1.10 13.67 -15.23
C TYR A 340 0.21 13.41 -16.46
N ALA A 341 -0.48 12.26 -16.50
CA ALA A 341 -1.41 11.92 -17.56
C ALA A 341 -2.52 12.97 -17.73
N ASP A 342 -3.14 13.39 -16.62
CA ASP A 342 -4.18 14.41 -16.59
C ASP A 342 -3.65 15.76 -17.09
N THR A 343 -2.46 16.16 -16.63
CA THR A 343 -1.83 17.46 -17.01
C THR A 343 -1.37 17.46 -18.47
N PHE A 344 -0.69 16.40 -18.91
CA PHE A 344 -0.21 16.23 -20.28
C PHE A 344 -1.37 16.23 -21.28
N SER A 345 -2.41 15.47 -20.97
CA SER A 345 -3.62 15.42 -21.80
C SER A 345 -4.27 16.80 -21.93
N ALA A 346 -4.40 17.53 -20.81
CA ALA A 346 -4.96 18.89 -20.82
C ALA A 346 -4.15 19.88 -21.67
N GLN A 347 -2.82 19.69 -21.78
CA GLN A 347 -1.94 20.53 -22.62
C GLN A 347 -2.08 20.25 -24.11
N LEU A 348 -2.49 19.04 -24.52
CA LEU A 348 -2.67 18.68 -25.93
C LEU A 348 -3.97 19.23 -26.52
N ILE A 349 -4.98 19.51 -25.70
CA ILE A 349 -6.28 20.01 -26.18
C ILE A 349 -6.16 21.36 -26.91
N PRO A 350 -5.50 22.40 -26.35
CA PRO A 350 -5.27 23.65 -27.09
C PRO A 350 -4.50 23.43 -28.38
N LEU A 351 -3.54 22.49 -28.40
CA LEU A 351 -2.79 22.16 -29.62
C LEU A 351 -3.71 21.63 -30.73
N ASN A 352 -4.68 20.74 -30.38
CA ASN A 352 -5.66 20.25 -31.34
C ASN A 352 -6.48 21.38 -31.98
N PHE A 353 -6.91 22.38 -31.18
CA PHE A 353 -7.62 23.56 -31.74
C PHE A 353 -6.75 24.37 -32.67
N ILE A 354 -5.47 24.61 -32.30
CA ILE A 354 -4.52 25.34 -33.18
C ILE A 354 -4.30 24.60 -34.48
N LEU A 355 -4.07 23.28 -34.43
CA LEU A 355 -3.88 22.45 -35.63
C LEU A 355 -5.12 22.44 -36.51
N ALA A 356 -6.34 22.28 -35.92
CA ALA A 356 -7.60 22.36 -36.66
C ALA A 356 -7.77 23.74 -37.34
N GLY A 357 -7.40 24.83 -36.65
CA GLY A 357 -7.39 26.19 -37.19
C GLY A 357 -6.45 26.35 -38.36
N ILE A 358 -5.22 25.83 -38.28
CA ILE A 358 -4.24 25.84 -39.36
C ILE A 358 -4.74 25.07 -40.57
N VAL A 359 -5.31 23.86 -40.37
CA VAL A 359 -5.87 23.06 -41.45
C VAL A 359 -7.05 23.76 -42.11
N TYR A 360 -7.92 24.39 -41.32
CA TYR A 360 -9.01 25.18 -41.89
C TYR A 360 -8.50 26.37 -42.70
N ALA A 361 -7.55 27.11 -42.17
CA ALA A 361 -6.98 28.29 -42.83
C ALA A 361 -6.31 27.92 -44.17
N SER A 362 -5.57 26.80 -44.21
CA SER A 362 -4.84 26.35 -45.41
C SER A 362 -5.73 25.67 -46.46
N THR A 363 -6.72 24.89 -46.02
CA THR A 363 -7.54 24.07 -46.93
C THR A 363 -8.92 24.64 -47.23
N ARG A 364 -9.37 25.60 -46.40
CA ARG A 364 -10.76 26.14 -46.40
C ARG A 364 -11.84 25.06 -46.31
N ASN A 365 -11.48 23.91 -45.82
CA ASN A 365 -12.36 22.76 -45.69
C ASN A 365 -12.65 22.47 -44.21
N ILE A 366 -13.87 22.83 -43.78
CA ILE A 366 -14.31 22.66 -42.40
C ILE A 366 -14.39 21.17 -41.97
N THR A 367 -14.70 20.27 -42.92
CA THR A 367 -14.76 18.83 -42.62
C THR A 367 -13.40 18.29 -42.22
N LYS A 368 -12.30 18.74 -42.82
CA LYS A 368 -10.93 18.37 -42.44
C LYS A 368 -10.60 18.88 -41.01
N ALA A 369 -10.94 20.13 -40.73
CA ALA A 369 -10.74 20.72 -39.41
C ALA A 369 -11.56 19.93 -38.32
N MET A 370 -12.80 19.58 -38.65
CA MET A 370 -13.64 18.76 -37.75
C MET A 370 -13.04 17.38 -37.47
N SER A 371 -12.47 16.69 -38.45
CA SER A 371 -11.80 15.42 -38.25
C SER A 371 -10.70 15.51 -37.22
N MET A 372 -10.05 16.65 -37.09
CA MET A 372 -9.01 16.90 -36.09
C MET A 372 -9.58 17.17 -34.69
N LEU A 373 -10.72 17.86 -34.59
CA LEU A 373 -11.36 18.18 -33.30
C LEU A 373 -12.01 16.94 -32.64
N VAL A 374 -12.30 15.89 -33.39
CA VAL A 374 -12.87 14.64 -32.86
C VAL A 374 -11.82 13.77 -32.20
N ILE A 375 -10.54 13.93 -32.59
CA ILE A 375 -9.45 13.10 -32.07
C ILE A 375 -8.87 13.75 -30.82
N ASP A 376 -8.99 13.07 -29.68
CA ASP A 376 -8.44 13.49 -28.40
C ASP A 376 -7.45 12.45 -27.86
N TYR A 377 -6.45 12.90 -27.14
CA TYR A 377 -5.47 12.04 -26.48
C TYR A 377 -5.86 11.72 -25.02
N SER A 378 -6.66 12.60 -24.40
CA SER A 378 -6.89 12.57 -22.97
C SER A 378 -7.69 11.35 -22.51
N CYS A 379 -8.72 10.96 -23.27
CA CYS A 379 -9.57 9.83 -22.88
C CYS A 379 -8.77 8.53 -22.76
N GLY A 380 -8.02 8.16 -23.82
CA GLY A 380 -7.24 6.92 -23.82
C GLY A 380 -6.15 6.88 -22.76
N ILE A 381 -5.41 7.98 -22.58
CA ILE A 381 -4.33 8.07 -21.58
C ILE A 381 -4.88 7.99 -20.15
N ARG A 382 -5.86 8.82 -19.83
CA ARG A 382 -6.42 8.93 -18.48
C ARG A 382 -7.11 7.64 -18.05
N LEU A 383 -7.97 7.09 -18.91
CA LEU A 383 -8.78 5.90 -18.60
C LEU A 383 -7.90 4.66 -18.46
N SER A 384 -6.99 4.42 -19.43
CA SER A 384 -6.12 3.24 -19.39
C SER A 384 -5.20 3.23 -18.17
N THR A 385 -4.74 4.41 -17.73
CA THR A 385 -3.91 4.56 -16.53
C THR A 385 -4.70 4.19 -15.26
N ALA A 386 -5.91 4.73 -15.11
CA ALA A 386 -6.77 4.41 -13.96
C ALA A 386 -7.12 2.92 -13.91
N VAL A 387 -7.46 2.31 -15.04
CA VAL A 387 -7.77 0.88 -15.15
C VAL A 387 -6.54 0.01 -14.84
N ALA A 388 -5.34 0.40 -15.29
CA ALA A 388 -4.11 -0.32 -15.01
C ALA A 388 -3.82 -0.40 -13.50
N PHE A 389 -3.90 0.73 -12.80
CA PHE A 389 -3.71 0.74 -11.34
C PHE A 389 -4.80 -0.03 -10.60
N SER A 390 -6.07 0.15 -10.97
CA SER A 390 -7.17 -0.63 -10.39
C SER A 390 -6.99 -2.14 -10.59
N ALA A 391 -6.55 -2.56 -11.78
CA ALA A 391 -6.27 -3.97 -12.08
C ALA A 391 -5.11 -4.51 -11.24
N ALA A 392 -4.04 -3.72 -11.06
CA ALA A 392 -2.90 -4.09 -10.25
C ALA A 392 -3.28 -4.23 -8.76
N ILE A 393 -4.01 -3.26 -8.20
CA ILE A 393 -4.50 -3.29 -6.81
C ILE A 393 -5.39 -4.52 -6.59
N ASN A 394 -6.31 -4.81 -7.53
CA ASN A 394 -7.15 -6.00 -7.47
C ASN A 394 -6.32 -7.30 -7.49
N THR A 395 -5.32 -7.39 -8.37
CA THR A 395 -4.44 -8.56 -8.45
C THR A 395 -3.61 -8.73 -7.19
N ALA A 396 -3.09 -7.64 -6.61
CA ALA A 396 -2.42 -7.64 -5.32
C ALA A 396 -3.35 -8.16 -4.21
N ALA A 397 -4.56 -7.60 -4.10
CA ALA A 397 -5.54 -7.98 -3.09
C ALA A 397 -5.94 -9.46 -3.15
N LYS A 398 -6.14 -10.02 -4.36
CA LYS A 398 -6.40 -11.46 -4.56
C LYS A 398 -5.29 -12.37 -4.06
N ASN A 399 -4.08 -11.86 -3.97
CA ASN A 399 -2.92 -12.58 -3.44
C ASN A 399 -2.62 -12.22 -1.97
N GLY A 400 -3.57 -11.62 -1.26
CA GLY A 400 -3.39 -11.24 0.15
C GLY A 400 -2.45 -10.04 0.35
N ILE A 401 -2.28 -9.18 -0.65
CA ILE A 401 -1.46 -7.98 -0.59
C ILE A 401 -2.38 -6.76 -0.64
N LEU A 402 -2.48 -6.03 0.45
CA LEU A 402 -3.30 -4.83 0.57
C LEU A 402 -2.44 -3.61 0.27
N VAL A 403 -2.84 -2.82 -0.71
CA VAL A 403 -2.13 -1.60 -1.15
C VAL A 403 -3.01 -0.40 -0.87
N LYS A 404 -2.51 0.59 -0.13
CA LYS A 404 -3.28 1.78 0.29
C LYS A 404 -3.40 2.89 -0.77
N GLY A 405 -2.73 2.75 -1.92
CA GLY A 405 -2.80 3.75 -2.97
C GLY A 405 -2.07 3.38 -4.25
N SER A 406 -2.52 3.94 -5.37
CA SER A 406 -1.86 3.74 -6.66
C SER A 406 -0.47 4.41 -6.71
N ASN A 407 -0.25 5.45 -5.90
CA ASN A 407 1.06 6.07 -5.70
C ASN A 407 2.09 5.07 -5.16
N PHE A 408 1.69 4.14 -4.27
CA PHE A 408 2.60 3.12 -3.74
C PHE A 408 2.97 2.05 -4.77
N ILE A 409 2.05 1.73 -5.70
CA ILE A 409 2.39 0.89 -6.87
C ILE A 409 3.43 1.58 -7.74
N GLU A 410 3.28 2.90 -7.98
CA GLU A 410 4.27 3.66 -8.75
C GLU A 410 5.62 3.70 -8.03
N GLU A 411 5.66 4.01 -6.74
CA GLU A 411 6.89 4.06 -5.96
C GLU A 411 7.59 2.70 -5.87
N LEU A 412 6.86 1.59 -5.67
CA LEU A 412 7.42 0.24 -5.72
C LEU A 412 8.09 -0.06 -7.07
N SER A 413 7.55 0.46 -8.17
CA SER A 413 8.15 0.23 -9.49
C SER A 413 9.53 0.87 -9.65
N LYS A 414 9.84 1.87 -8.80
CA LYS A 414 11.10 2.62 -8.75
C LYS A 414 12.05 2.08 -7.67
N ALA A 415 11.74 0.95 -7.02
CA ALA A 415 12.53 0.39 -5.93
C ALA A 415 13.99 0.19 -6.34
N GLU A 416 14.91 0.85 -5.64
CA GLU A 416 16.37 0.77 -5.80
C GLU A 416 17.01 0.14 -4.57
N THR A 417 16.59 0.55 -3.37
CA THR A 417 17.08 0.03 -2.10
C THR A 417 15.94 -0.64 -1.34
N VAL A 418 16.14 -1.90 -0.95
CA VAL A 418 15.20 -2.64 -0.10
C VAL A 418 15.84 -2.90 1.25
N ILE A 419 15.20 -2.41 2.29
CA ILE A 419 15.64 -2.54 3.67
C ILE A 419 14.75 -3.55 4.38
N PHE A 420 15.37 -4.54 5.01
CA PHE A 420 14.68 -5.52 5.84
C PHE A 420 14.95 -5.28 7.31
N ASP A 421 13.93 -5.34 8.14
CA ASP A 421 14.11 -5.67 9.54
C ASP A 421 14.48 -7.15 9.70
N LYS A 422 15.12 -7.50 10.81
CA LYS A 422 15.47 -8.90 11.10
C LYS A 422 14.28 -9.66 11.67
N THR A 423 13.83 -9.25 12.86
CA THR A 423 12.94 -10.04 13.71
C THR A 423 11.51 -10.03 13.18
N GLY A 424 10.93 -11.20 12.99
CA GLY A 424 9.56 -11.29 12.44
C GLY A 424 9.45 -10.94 10.95
N THR A 425 10.56 -10.59 10.27
CA THR A 425 10.61 -10.24 8.84
C THR A 425 11.53 -11.18 8.07
N ILE A 426 12.85 -11.15 8.30
CA ILE A 426 13.77 -12.17 7.77
C ILE A 426 13.59 -13.47 8.51
N THR A 427 13.32 -13.40 9.80
CA THR A 427 13.07 -14.53 10.70
C THR A 427 11.58 -14.72 10.98
N GLU A 428 11.22 -15.89 11.52
CA GLU A 428 9.83 -16.23 11.84
C GLU A 428 9.24 -15.40 12.99
N GLY A 429 10.08 -14.73 13.80
CA GLY A 429 9.68 -14.06 15.04
C GLY A 429 9.31 -15.03 16.16
N LYS A 430 9.69 -16.28 16.03
CA LYS A 430 9.41 -17.37 16.98
C LYS A 430 10.71 -18.08 17.32
N PRO A 431 11.36 -17.71 18.42
CA PRO A 431 12.57 -18.40 18.87
C PRO A 431 12.32 -19.89 19.07
N LYS A 432 13.26 -20.70 18.63
CA LYS A 432 13.25 -22.17 18.74
C LYS A 432 14.55 -22.65 19.34
N VAL A 433 14.51 -23.77 20.05
CA VAL A 433 15.71 -24.48 20.49
C VAL A 433 16.39 -25.06 19.24
N GLN A 434 17.68 -24.74 19.03
CA GLN A 434 18.45 -25.19 17.89
C GLN A 434 19.54 -26.18 18.27
N SER A 435 20.12 -26.00 19.45
CA SER A 435 21.17 -26.88 19.94
C SER A 435 21.05 -27.09 21.44
N ILE A 436 21.43 -28.26 21.88
CA ILE A 436 21.40 -28.68 23.26
C ILE A 436 22.72 -29.36 23.56
N GLU A 437 23.40 -28.88 24.60
CA GLU A 437 24.69 -29.41 25.05
C GLU A 437 24.56 -29.77 26.53
N VAL A 438 24.74 -31.05 26.85
CA VAL A 438 24.69 -31.57 28.23
C VAL A 438 26.09 -31.80 28.73
N PHE A 439 26.43 -31.29 29.92
CA PHE A 439 27.76 -31.40 30.52
C PHE A 439 27.83 -32.44 31.65
N ASP A 440 26.69 -32.95 32.09
CA ASP A 440 26.60 -34.02 33.08
C ASP A 440 26.39 -35.35 32.37
N ASN A 441 27.38 -36.26 32.45
CA ASN A 441 27.37 -37.54 31.71
C ASN A 441 26.25 -38.49 32.20
N ASP A 442 25.73 -38.27 33.43
CA ASP A 442 24.67 -39.09 34.01
C ASP A 442 23.26 -38.52 33.71
N MET A 443 23.17 -37.43 32.98
CA MET A 443 21.90 -36.73 32.66
C MET A 443 21.58 -36.83 31.16
N SER A 444 20.35 -37.17 30.82
CA SER A 444 19.87 -37.12 29.44
C SER A 444 19.46 -35.72 29.04
N GLU A 445 19.46 -35.44 27.72
CA GLU A 445 18.94 -34.17 27.17
C GLU A 445 17.53 -33.85 27.65
N ASN A 446 16.65 -34.85 27.65
CA ASN A 446 15.23 -34.70 28.06
C ASN A 446 15.09 -34.33 29.54
N GLU A 447 15.92 -34.92 30.41
CA GLU A 447 15.95 -34.58 31.82
C GLU A 447 16.41 -33.14 32.03
N MET A 448 17.49 -32.71 31.34
CA MET A 448 17.99 -31.35 31.44
C MET A 448 16.96 -30.32 30.95
N ILE A 449 16.31 -30.57 29.78
CA ILE A 449 15.25 -29.70 29.25
C ILE A 449 14.05 -29.67 30.22
N GLY A 450 13.66 -30.78 30.80
CA GLY A 450 12.62 -30.86 31.85
C GLY A 450 12.93 -30.00 33.07
N LEU A 451 14.21 -30.00 33.54
CA LEU A 451 14.68 -29.14 34.63
C LEU A 451 14.64 -27.63 34.20
N ALA A 452 15.08 -27.32 32.96
CA ALA A 452 14.97 -25.98 32.42
C ALA A 452 13.50 -25.51 32.36
N GLY A 453 12.60 -26.37 31.93
CA GLY A 453 11.16 -26.12 31.91
C GLY A 453 10.59 -25.83 33.28
N ALA A 454 11.02 -26.55 34.31
CA ALA A 454 10.59 -26.31 35.70
C ALA A 454 10.94 -24.89 36.18
N ALA A 455 12.02 -24.30 35.67
CA ALA A 455 12.39 -22.92 36.00
C ALA A 455 11.64 -21.90 35.13
N GLU A 456 11.29 -22.22 33.88
CA GLU A 456 10.71 -21.30 32.89
C GLU A 456 9.18 -21.41 32.73
N GLU A 457 8.51 -22.37 33.39
CA GLU A 457 7.06 -22.67 33.20
C GLU A 457 6.14 -21.46 33.36
N GLN A 458 6.48 -20.51 34.22
CA GLN A 458 5.68 -19.31 34.49
C GLN A 458 6.24 -18.06 33.81
N SER A 459 7.30 -18.21 33.00
CA SER A 459 7.94 -17.08 32.32
C SER A 459 7.27 -16.80 30.99
N SER A 460 6.90 -15.54 30.75
CA SER A 460 6.40 -15.08 29.45
C SER A 460 7.52 -14.64 28.48
N HIS A 461 8.78 -14.88 28.84
CA HIS A 461 9.91 -14.49 28.01
C HIS A 461 9.97 -15.33 26.73
N PRO A 462 10.29 -14.76 25.55
CA PRO A 462 10.35 -15.53 24.28
C PRO A 462 11.27 -16.74 24.33
N LEU A 463 12.39 -16.67 25.05
CA LEU A 463 13.32 -17.79 25.24
C LEU A 463 12.70 -18.93 26.10
N ALA A 464 11.92 -18.57 27.11
CA ALA A 464 11.15 -19.53 27.88
C ALA A 464 10.09 -20.23 27.03
N THR A 465 9.38 -19.48 26.18
CA THR A 465 8.41 -20.03 25.23
C THR A 465 9.07 -21.04 24.29
N ALA A 466 10.31 -20.81 23.84
CA ALA A 466 11.05 -21.75 23.02
C ALA A 466 11.31 -23.08 23.74
N ILE A 467 11.74 -23.01 25.02
CA ILE A 467 11.96 -24.22 25.84
C ILE A 467 10.66 -24.96 26.09
N MET A 468 9.58 -24.23 26.42
CA MET A 468 8.27 -24.84 26.69
C MET A 468 7.66 -25.49 25.43
N THR A 469 7.92 -24.92 24.25
CA THR A 469 7.52 -25.51 22.97
C THR A 469 8.27 -26.82 22.72
N GLU A 470 9.59 -26.82 22.94
CA GLU A 470 10.43 -28.01 22.78
C GLU A 470 10.00 -29.14 23.74
N ILE A 471 9.67 -28.80 24.99
CA ILE A 471 9.12 -29.73 25.99
C ILE A 471 7.83 -30.38 25.49
N LYS A 472 6.94 -29.56 24.96
CA LYS A 472 5.64 -30.04 24.45
C LYS A 472 5.83 -30.93 23.23
N ASP A 473 6.70 -30.54 22.30
CA ASP A 473 6.94 -31.28 21.05
C ASP A 473 7.61 -32.65 21.33
N ARG A 474 8.49 -32.72 22.33
CA ARG A 474 9.15 -33.97 22.73
C ARG A 474 8.30 -34.77 23.73
N GLY A 475 7.22 -34.26 24.26
CA GLY A 475 6.39 -34.91 25.28
C GLY A 475 7.13 -35.10 26.62
N ILE A 476 7.99 -34.15 27.02
CA ILE A 476 8.81 -34.22 28.23
C ILE A 476 7.93 -33.83 29.45
N GLU A 477 7.98 -34.63 30.52
CA GLU A 477 7.33 -34.28 31.77
C GLU A 477 8.17 -33.26 32.56
N ILE A 478 7.51 -32.18 33.02
CA ILE A 478 8.17 -31.16 33.84
C ILE A 478 8.16 -31.67 35.31
N PRO A 479 9.33 -31.74 35.97
CA PRO A 479 9.39 -32.19 37.35
C PRO A 479 8.73 -31.22 38.30
N LYS A 480 8.11 -31.74 39.38
CA LYS A 480 7.48 -30.89 40.41
C LYS A 480 8.50 -29.97 41.06
N HIS A 481 8.19 -28.70 41.05
CA HIS A 481 9.10 -27.65 41.53
C HIS A 481 8.42 -26.69 42.52
N SER A 482 9.23 -25.90 43.20
CA SER A 482 8.77 -24.84 44.13
C SER A 482 8.40 -23.56 43.35
N LYS A 483 8.04 -22.50 44.08
CA LYS A 483 7.78 -21.18 43.49
C LYS A 483 9.03 -20.68 42.74
N ILE A 484 8.82 -20.22 41.49
CA ILE A 484 9.86 -19.67 40.62
C ILE A 484 10.22 -18.26 41.10
N LYS A 485 11.51 -17.98 41.15
CA LYS A 485 12.05 -16.63 41.43
C LYS A 485 12.70 -16.09 40.17
N THR A 486 12.17 -14.98 39.67
CA THR A 486 12.69 -14.27 38.49
C THR A 486 13.64 -13.17 38.91
N VAL A 487 14.83 -13.14 38.30
CA VAL A 487 15.82 -12.05 38.44
C VAL A 487 15.85 -11.28 37.12
N VAL A 488 15.30 -10.07 37.16
CA VAL A 488 15.11 -9.23 35.95
C VAL A 488 16.41 -9.07 35.16
N SER A 489 16.34 -9.31 33.83
CA SER A 489 17.46 -9.25 32.90
C SER A 489 18.63 -10.20 33.21
N ARG A 490 18.43 -11.23 34.02
CA ARG A 490 19.44 -12.21 34.41
C ARG A 490 19.01 -13.64 34.11
N GLY A 491 17.91 -14.10 34.72
CA GLY A 491 17.43 -15.45 34.61
C GLY A 491 16.39 -15.79 35.67
N VAL A 492 16.11 -17.06 35.81
CA VAL A 492 15.12 -17.62 36.73
C VAL A 492 15.73 -18.73 37.58
N GLU A 493 15.23 -18.92 38.81
CA GLU A 493 15.59 -20.03 39.64
C GLU A 493 14.35 -20.71 40.28
N THR A 494 14.42 -22.00 40.46
CA THR A 494 13.43 -22.77 41.20
C THR A 494 14.12 -23.91 41.96
N LYS A 495 13.38 -24.59 42.86
CA LYS A 495 13.87 -25.79 43.55
C LYS A 495 13.08 -26.99 43.07
N VAL A 496 13.77 -28.03 42.64
CA VAL A 496 13.22 -29.32 42.21
C VAL A 496 13.55 -30.40 43.26
N GLY A 497 12.58 -31.18 43.65
CA GLY A 497 12.72 -32.21 44.70
C GLY A 497 12.03 -31.81 46.01
N LYS A 498 12.16 -32.66 47.04
CA LYS A 498 11.51 -32.46 48.33
C LYS A 498 12.49 -32.37 49.50
N GLY A 499 12.26 -31.47 50.44
CA GLY A 499 13.01 -31.36 51.66
C GLY A 499 14.48 -30.98 51.52
N LYS A 500 15.37 -31.70 52.19
CA LYS A 500 16.83 -31.41 52.14
C LYS A 500 17.54 -31.86 50.88
N GLU A 501 16.87 -32.69 50.04
CA GLU A 501 17.38 -33.16 48.74
C GLU A 501 16.96 -32.25 47.56
N ALA A 502 16.20 -31.20 47.84
CA ALA A 502 15.78 -30.27 46.79
C ALA A 502 17.00 -29.52 46.21
N LYS A 503 17.18 -29.63 44.90
CA LYS A 503 18.27 -28.98 44.16
C LYS A 503 17.78 -27.66 43.58
N VAL A 504 18.63 -26.67 43.56
CA VAL A 504 18.32 -25.37 42.96
C VAL A 504 18.67 -25.42 41.48
N ILE A 505 17.66 -25.19 40.63
CA ILE A 505 17.84 -25.10 39.19
C ILE A 505 17.82 -23.63 38.82
N ARG A 506 18.86 -23.19 38.09
CA ARG A 506 18.99 -21.84 37.55
C ARG A 506 19.06 -21.88 36.04
N VAL A 507 18.27 -21.04 35.37
CA VAL A 507 18.29 -20.86 33.91
C VAL A 507 18.50 -19.38 33.63
N GLY A 508 19.47 -19.06 32.75
CA GLY A 508 19.68 -17.64 32.44
C GLY A 508 20.96 -17.33 31.68
N SER A 509 21.36 -16.07 31.71
CA SER A 509 22.52 -15.53 31.00
C SER A 509 23.84 -15.95 31.67
N LYS A 510 24.94 -15.92 30.89
CA LYS A 510 26.32 -16.10 31.39
C LYS A 510 26.58 -15.29 32.64
N LYS A 511 26.18 -14.02 32.61
CA LYS A 511 26.38 -13.10 33.74
C LYS A 511 25.64 -13.57 35.00
N TYR A 512 24.41 -14.10 34.85
CA TYR A 512 23.63 -14.65 35.97
C TYR A 512 24.34 -15.83 36.63
N MET A 513 24.93 -16.72 35.84
CA MET A 513 25.64 -17.89 36.34
C MET A 513 26.91 -17.45 37.14
N LEU A 514 27.69 -16.51 36.58
CA LEU A 514 28.88 -15.96 37.28
C LEU A 514 28.53 -15.26 38.59
N GLU A 515 27.45 -14.49 38.63
CA GLU A 515 26.96 -13.83 39.86
C GLU A 515 26.56 -14.83 40.96
N ASN A 516 26.24 -16.08 40.58
CA ASN A 516 25.92 -17.19 41.48
C ASN A 516 27.07 -18.18 41.65
N ASN A 517 28.31 -17.80 41.32
CA ASN A 517 29.54 -18.59 41.47
C ASN A 517 29.52 -19.95 40.72
N VAL A 518 28.75 -20.08 39.64
CA VAL A 518 28.73 -21.29 38.80
C VAL A 518 29.99 -21.33 37.95
N ASP A 519 30.70 -22.46 37.97
CA ASP A 519 31.88 -22.66 37.11
C ASP A 519 31.41 -22.94 35.66
N LEU A 520 31.80 -22.05 34.71
CA LEU A 520 31.44 -22.14 33.30
C LEU A 520 32.57 -22.73 32.44
N ALA A 521 33.66 -23.18 32.97
CA ALA A 521 34.74 -23.77 32.20
C ALA A 521 34.30 -24.91 31.27
N PRO A 522 33.39 -25.84 31.70
CA PRO A 522 32.90 -26.89 30.83
C PRO A 522 32.08 -26.41 29.64
N ALA A 523 31.48 -25.21 29.73
CA ALA A 523 30.60 -24.68 28.69
C ALA A 523 31.33 -23.82 27.63
N MET A 524 32.61 -23.50 27.81
CA MET A 524 33.31 -22.50 26.97
C MET A 524 33.39 -22.89 25.50
N ASP A 525 33.64 -24.16 25.17
CA ASP A 525 33.77 -24.61 23.78
C ASP A 525 32.39 -24.70 23.12
N ALA A 526 31.38 -25.19 23.85
CA ALA A 526 29.99 -25.23 23.42
C ALA A 526 29.45 -23.80 23.17
N GLU A 527 29.77 -22.86 24.06
CA GLU A 527 29.42 -21.44 23.92
C GLU A 527 29.96 -20.86 22.61
N ARG A 528 31.22 -21.12 22.26
CA ARG A 528 31.81 -20.66 21.00
C ARG A 528 31.06 -21.24 19.79
N GLY A 529 30.68 -22.51 19.86
CA GLY A 529 29.87 -23.14 18.83
C GLY A 529 28.50 -22.48 18.66
N ILE A 530 27.78 -22.23 19.74
CA ILE A 530 26.49 -21.57 19.77
C ILE A 530 26.59 -20.14 19.20
N ILE A 531 27.56 -19.36 19.64
CA ILE A 531 27.77 -17.99 19.15
C ILE A 531 28.09 -18.00 17.64
N SER A 532 28.94 -18.92 17.17
CA SER A 532 29.28 -19.01 15.74
C SER A 532 28.09 -19.36 14.84
N ARG A 533 27.10 -20.04 15.36
CA ARG A 533 25.82 -20.31 14.67
C ARG A 533 24.81 -19.17 14.75
N GLY A 534 25.12 -18.11 15.52
CA GLY A 534 24.22 -16.96 15.75
C GLY A 534 23.10 -17.25 16.74
N GLU A 535 23.25 -18.26 17.58
CA GLU A 535 22.31 -18.65 18.61
C GLU A 535 22.55 -17.86 19.92
N ILE A 536 21.53 -17.74 20.75
CA ILE A 536 21.61 -17.18 22.09
C ILE A 536 21.75 -18.35 23.07
N GLY A 537 22.83 -18.39 23.86
CA GLY A 537 23.07 -19.42 24.83
C GLY A 537 22.30 -19.16 26.14
N LEU A 538 21.46 -20.10 26.53
CA LEU A 538 20.81 -20.17 27.85
C LEU A 538 21.54 -21.22 28.68
N TYR A 539 22.18 -20.76 29.76
CA TYR A 539 22.93 -21.62 30.69
C TYR A 539 21.98 -22.23 31.70
N ILE A 540 22.19 -23.50 31.98
CA ILE A 540 21.40 -24.27 32.95
C ILE A 540 22.35 -24.80 34.01
N ALA A 541 22.10 -24.44 35.26
CA ALA A 541 22.90 -24.91 36.40
C ALA A 541 22.04 -25.59 37.44
N GLN A 542 22.58 -26.61 38.06
CA GLN A 542 22.04 -27.28 39.21
C GLN A 542 22.94 -27.02 40.43
N ASP A 543 22.43 -26.29 41.41
CA ASP A 543 23.20 -25.74 42.51
C ASP A 543 24.35 -24.85 41.98
N ASP A 544 25.62 -25.19 42.21
CA ASP A 544 26.77 -24.41 41.76
C ASP A 544 27.46 -25.04 40.50
N LYS A 545 26.87 -26.08 39.92
CA LYS A 545 27.41 -26.81 38.76
C LYS A 545 26.64 -26.52 37.49
N ILE A 546 27.31 -26.16 36.42
CA ILE A 546 26.71 -26.10 35.08
C ILE A 546 26.37 -27.51 34.62
N ILE A 547 25.11 -27.74 34.20
CA ILE A 547 24.64 -29.02 33.71
C ILE A 547 24.38 -29.03 32.21
N GLY A 548 24.16 -27.84 31.63
CA GLY A 548 23.95 -27.76 30.19
C GLY A 548 23.85 -26.34 29.67
N LEU A 549 23.80 -26.27 28.34
CA LEU A 549 23.68 -25.03 27.57
C LEU A 549 22.71 -25.28 26.43
N ILE A 550 21.65 -24.47 26.34
CA ILE A 550 20.66 -24.52 25.26
C ILE A 550 20.91 -23.33 24.33
N GLY A 551 21.12 -23.61 23.06
CA GLY A 551 21.17 -22.59 22.00
C GLY A 551 19.79 -22.32 21.44
N VAL A 552 19.35 -21.09 21.52
CA VAL A 552 18.06 -20.63 20.98
C VAL A 552 18.28 -19.60 19.90
N SER A 553 17.64 -19.74 18.77
CA SER A 553 17.60 -18.69 17.75
C SER A 553 16.23 -18.59 17.10
N ASP A 554 15.99 -17.44 16.50
CA ASP A 554 14.82 -17.22 15.64
C ASP A 554 15.20 -17.62 14.21
N PRO A 555 14.64 -18.74 13.67
CA PRO A 555 15.06 -19.27 12.38
C PRO A 555 14.66 -18.32 11.23
N PRO A 556 15.47 -18.25 10.17
CA PRO A 556 15.08 -17.54 8.96
C PRO A 556 13.81 -18.15 8.35
N ARG A 557 12.93 -17.28 7.83
CA ARG A 557 11.73 -17.72 7.12
C ARG A 557 12.07 -18.60 5.93
N GLU A 558 11.20 -19.56 5.67
CA GLU A 558 11.28 -20.34 4.45
C GLU A 558 11.24 -19.41 3.22
N ASN A 559 12.05 -19.72 2.21
CA ASN A 559 12.13 -18.95 0.95
C ASN A 559 12.65 -17.50 1.04
N ILE A 560 13.05 -16.97 2.21
CA ILE A 560 13.53 -15.58 2.31
C ILE A 560 14.75 -15.33 1.40
N LYS A 561 15.71 -16.25 1.35
CA LYS A 561 16.89 -16.14 0.46
C LYS A 561 16.49 -16.11 -1.02
N LYS A 562 15.48 -16.89 -1.39
CA LYS A 562 14.92 -16.90 -2.75
C LYS A 562 14.22 -15.57 -3.06
N ALA A 563 13.50 -15.00 -2.09
CA ALA A 563 12.89 -13.68 -2.23
C ALA A 563 13.93 -12.57 -2.45
N ILE A 564 15.02 -12.58 -1.65
CA ILE A 564 16.14 -11.65 -1.79
C ILE A 564 16.78 -11.74 -3.18
N ASN A 565 17.02 -12.95 -3.70
CA ASN A 565 17.57 -13.13 -5.04
C ASN A 565 16.60 -12.65 -6.14
N ARG A 566 15.28 -12.84 -5.96
CA ARG A 566 14.28 -12.32 -6.90
C ARG A 566 14.24 -10.79 -6.91
N LEU A 567 14.43 -10.11 -5.79
CA LEU A 567 14.53 -8.65 -5.75
C LEU A 567 15.63 -8.12 -6.67
N ARG A 568 16.80 -8.77 -6.68
CA ARG A 568 17.90 -8.42 -7.60
C ARG A 568 17.52 -8.60 -9.07
N ASN A 569 16.79 -9.66 -9.40
CA ASN A 569 16.29 -9.88 -10.76
C ASN A 569 15.31 -8.78 -11.22
N TYR A 570 14.62 -8.15 -10.27
CA TYR A 570 13.79 -6.99 -10.55
C TYR A 570 14.57 -5.65 -10.52
N GLY A 571 15.92 -5.67 -10.43
CA GLY A 571 16.75 -4.48 -10.48
C GLY A 571 16.72 -3.66 -9.18
N VAL A 572 16.69 -4.36 -8.04
CA VAL A 572 17.00 -3.77 -6.73
C VAL A 572 18.52 -3.80 -6.59
N ASP A 573 19.11 -2.61 -6.43
CA ASP A 573 20.57 -2.44 -6.44
C ASP A 573 21.20 -2.73 -5.08
N ASP A 574 20.48 -2.42 -3.99
CA ASP A 574 21.03 -2.51 -2.63
C ASP A 574 20.02 -3.14 -1.67
N ILE A 575 20.44 -4.21 -1.00
CA ILE A 575 19.63 -4.91 0.00
C ILE A 575 20.31 -4.75 1.36
N VAL A 576 19.60 -4.16 2.31
CA VAL A 576 20.12 -3.73 3.61
C VAL A 576 19.36 -4.42 4.74
N LEU A 577 20.09 -4.84 5.76
CA LEU A 577 19.52 -5.34 7.02
C LEU A 577 19.64 -4.26 8.09
N LEU A 578 18.54 -3.91 8.75
CA LEU A 578 18.56 -3.10 9.97
C LEU A 578 18.10 -3.97 11.15
N THR A 579 18.90 -3.99 12.24
CA THR A 579 18.58 -4.79 13.42
C THR A 579 19.05 -4.14 14.73
N GLY A 580 18.32 -4.38 15.81
CA GLY A 580 18.76 -4.06 17.17
C GLY A 580 19.75 -5.06 17.77
N ASP A 581 20.02 -6.18 17.07
CA ASP A 581 20.91 -7.23 17.57
C ASP A 581 22.38 -6.83 17.53
N LEU A 582 23.19 -7.65 18.21
CA LEU A 582 24.65 -7.51 18.23
C LEU A 582 25.24 -7.68 16.83
N ARG A 583 26.31 -6.95 16.55
CA ARG A 583 27.01 -6.94 15.26
C ARG A 583 27.31 -8.34 14.70
N GLN A 584 27.79 -9.25 15.54
CA GLN A 584 28.17 -10.61 15.11
C GLN A 584 26.97 -11.41 14.59
N GLN A 585 25.80 -11.26 15.22
CA GLN A 585 24.57 -11.92 14.78
C GLN A 585 24.04 -11.31 13.47
N ALA A 586 24.10 -9.98 13.34
CA ALA A 586 23.73 -9.28 12.11
C ALA A 586 24.60 -9.71 10.93
N GLU A 587 25.92 -9.79 11.12
CA GLU A 587 26.90 -10.22 10.13
C GLU A 587 26.66 -11.67 9.66
N THR A 588 26.40 -12.58 10.61
CA THR A 588 26.09 -13.98 10.31
C THR A 588 24.87 -14.11 9.43
N ILE A 589 23.78 -13.41 9.75
CA ILE A 589 22.53 -13.45 8.97
C ILE A 589 22.73 -12.77 7.60
N ALA A 590 23.37 -11.60 7.54
CA ALA A 590 23.62 -10.89 6.30
C ALA A 590 24.44 -11.76 5.31
N SER A 591 25.51 -12.40 5.78
CA SER A 591 26.31 -13.31 4.96
C SER A 591 25.51 -14.52 4.49
N ARG A 592 24.74 -15.15 5.38
CA ARG A 592 23.95 -16.36 5.08
C ARG A 592 22.84 -16.07 4.07
N MET A 593 22.23 -14.89 4.12
CA MET A 593 21.16 -14.46 3.22
C MET A 593 21.67 -13.71 1.99
N SER A 594 22.97 -13.47 1.89
CA SER A 594 23.60 -12.70 0.81
C SER A 594 23.07 -11.25 0.75
N ILE A 595 22.92 -10.61 1.88
CA ILE A 595 22.53 -9.19 2.04
C ILE A 595 23.77 -8.33 1.84
N ASP A 596 23.63 -7.19 1.14
CA ASP A 596 24.77 -6.36 0.73
C ASP A 596 25.36 -5.54 1.88
N ARG A 597 24.48 -5.05 2.78
CA ARG A 597 24.89 -4.22 3.93
C ARG A 597 24.04 -4.55 5.14
N TYR A 598 24.60 -4.29 6.32
CA TYR A 598 23.87 -4.37 7.59
C TYR A 598 24.26 -3.24 8.54
N GLU A 599 23.29 -2.82 9.36
CA GLU A 599 23.48 -1.93 10.50
C GLU A 599 22.89 -2.62 11.73
N SER A 600 23.67 -2.70 12.81
CA SER A 600 23.36 -3.44 14.03
C SER A 600 23.24 -2.53 15.23
N GLU A 601 22.72 -3.06 16.34
CA GLU A 601 22.59 -2.36 17.64
C GLU A 601 21.75 -1.07 17.55
N LEU A 602 20.76 -1.07 16.63
CA LEU A 602 19.90 0.09 16.34
C LEU A 602 18.71 0.16 17.28
N LEU A 603 18.44 1.35 17.79
CA LEU A 603 17.15 1.68 18.40
C LEU A 603 16.09 1.94 17.30
N PRO A 604 14.80 1.85 17.61
CA PRO A 604 13.74 2.12 16.62
C PRO A 604 13.88 3.47 15.90
N GLU A 605 14.30 4.50 16.61
CA GLU A 605 14.55 5.84 16.05
C GLU A 605 15.75 5.86 15.08
N ASP A 606 16.79 5.05 15.35
CA ASP A 606 17.97 4.99 14.51
C ASP A 606 17.70 4.27 13.19
N LYS A 607 16.76 3.29 13.19
CA LYS A 607 16.27 2.67 11.96
C LYS A 607 15.65 3.72 11.02
N ALA A 608 14.80 4.60 11.56
CA ALA A 608 14.20 5.70 10.79
C ALA A 608 15.25 6.68 10.25
N LYS A 609 16.26 7.05 11.04
CA LYS A 609 17.37 7.91 10.59
C LYS A 609 18.16 7.28 9.45
N ASN A 610 18.41 5.97 9.49
CA ASN A 610 19.10 5.27 8.42
C ASN A 610 18.30 5.30 7.12
N ILE A 611 16.97 5.11 7.15
CA ILE A 611 16.10 5.25 5.98
C ILE A 611 16.26 6.63 5.36
N LEU A 612 16.17 7.69 6.17
CA LEU A 612 16.34 9.06 5.71
C LEU A 612 17.72 9.32 5.11
N LYS A 613 18.77 8.67 5.63
CA LYS A 613 20.13 8.73 5.11
C LYS A 613 20.24 8.13 3.70
N PHE A 614 19.56 7.02 3.42
CA PHE A 614 19.47 6.45 2.06
C PHE A 614 18.68 7.35 1.11
N GLN A 615 17.53 7.86 1.56
CA GLN A 615 16.71 8.79 0.77
C GLN A 615 17.45 10.10 0.46
N SER A 616 18.25 10.63 1.39
CA SER A 616 19.03 11.84 1.17
C SER A 616 20.10 11.68 0.08
N LYS A 617 20.53 10.43 -0.17
CA LYS A 617 21.41 10.09 -1.30
C LYS A 617 20.69 9.92 -2.62
N GLY A 618 19.36 10.10 -2.63
CA GLY A 618 18.52 10.01 -3.82
C GLY A 618 17.94 8.63 -4.09
N SER A 619 18.17 7.63 -3.22
CA SER A 619 17.63 6.28 -3.40
C SER A 619 16.14 6.21 -3.08
N ASN A 620 15.40 5.46 -3.90
CA ASN A 620 14.02 5.07 -3.57
C ASN A 620 14.05 3.86 -2.63
N VAL A 621 13.62 4.08 -1.39
CA VAL A 621 13.75 3.13 -0.27
C VAL A 621 12.44 2.44 0.02
N ILE A 622 12.46 1.12 -0.02
CA ILE A 622 11.37 0.26 0.44
C ILE A 622 11.78 -0.38 1.77
N MET A 623 11.00 -0.14 2.83
CA MET A 623 11.22 -0.77 4.15
C MET A 623 10.26 -1.92 4.33
N ILE A 624 10.79 -3.08 4.74
CA ILE A 624 10.02 -4.30 5.04
C ILE A 624 10.21 -4.62 6.52
N GLY A 625 9.11 -4.68 7.27
CA GLY A 625 9.09 -4.93 8.71
C GLY A 625 7.85 -5.73 9.15
N ASP A 626 7.74 -6.01 10.44
CA ASP A 626 6.58 -6.67 11.06
C ASP A 626 5.42 -5.70 11.36
N GLY A 627 5.67 -4.39 11.31
CA GLY A 627 4.69 -3.33 11.54
C GLY A 627 4.41 -3.00 13.00
N VAL A 628 4.95 -3.74 13.96
CA VAL A 628 4.75 -3.48 15.40
C VAL A 628 5.87 -2.62 15.96
N ASN A 629 7.10 -3.10 15.82
CA ASN A 629 8.29 -2.43 16.34
C ASN A 629 8.86 -1.41 15.35
N ASP A 630 8.58 -1.60 14.06
CA ASP A 630 9.15 -0.83 12.97
C ASP A 630 8.19 0.22 12.38
N ALA A 631 7.04 0.46 13.04
CA ALA A 631 6.03 1.42 12.57
C ALA A 631 6.65 2.80 12.20
N PRO A 632 7.57 3.40 12.97
CA PRO A 632 8.25 4.61 12.56
C PRO A 632 9.06 4.42 11.28
N ALA A 633 9.88 3.37 11.18
CA ALA A 633 10.71 3.09 10.01
C ALA A 633 9.87 2.87 8.75
N LEU A 634 8.78 2.09 8.83
CA LEU A 634 7.82 1.89 7.73
C LEU A 634 7.22 3.20 7.24
N SER A 635 6.88 4.11 8.16
CA SER A 635 6.27 5.40 7.82
C SER A 635 7.20 6.37 7.10
N TYR A 636 8.53 6.27 7.29
CA TYR A 636 9.53 7.15 6.67
C TYR A 636 10.02 6.66 5.32
N ALA A 637 9.92 5.37 5.03
CA ALA A 637 10.28 4.84 3.73
C ALA A 637 9.42 5.44 2.60
N ASN A 638 9.89 5.40 1.37
CA ASN A 638 9.07 5.74 0.20
C ASN A 638 7.87 4.81 0.11
N VAL A 639 8.08 3.52 0.45
CA VAL A 639 7.01 2.56 0.69
C VAL A 639 7.36 1.68 1.88
N GLY A 640 6.49 1.69 2.90
CA GLY A 640 6.54 0.77 4.02
C GLY A 640 5.71 -0.47 3.73
N VAL A 641 6.33 -1.65 3.85
CA VAL A 641 5.68 -2.95 3.61
C VAL A 641 5.67 -3.75 4.91
N ALA A 642 4.50 -4.04 5.45
CA ALA A 642 4.34 -4.96 6.58
C ALA A 642 4.21 -6.40 6.05
N LEU A 643 5.06 -7.31 6.54
CA LEU A 643 5.09 -8.71 6.18
C LEU A 643 4.79 -9.58 7.41
N GLY A 644 3.80 -10.47 7.32
CA GLY A 644 3.55 -11.51 8.30
C GLY A 644 2.10 -11.67 8.73
N SER A 645 1.83 -12.79 9.37
CA SER A 645 0.49 -13.21 9.82
C SER A 645 0.00 -12.48 11.08
N THR A 646 0.85 -11.74 11.78
CA THR A 646 0.47 -10.93 12.94
C THR A 646 -0.27 -9.68 12.48
N ARG A 647 -1.57 -9.83 12.34
CA ARG A 647 -2.51 -8.81 11.87
C ARG A 647 -2.84 -7.83 12.98
N THR A 648 -1.85 -7.13 13.51
CA THR A 648 -2.12 -6.06 14.44
C THR A 648 -2.69 -4.88 13.66
N ASP A 649 -3.75 -4.28 14.17
CA ASP A 649 -4.31 -3.04 13.62
C ASP A 649 -3.21 -1.99 13.41
N VAL A 650 -2.20 -1.99 14.27
CA VAL A 650 -1.03 -1.10 14.22
C VAL A 650 -0.19 -1.31 12.95
N ALA A 651 0.09 -2.57 12.56
CA ALA A 651 0.85 -2.87 11.35
C ALA A 651 0.10 -2.43 10.09
N MET A 652 -1.21 -2.72 10.04
CA MET A 652 -2.06 -2.28 8.93
C MET A 652 -2.18 -0.75 8.86
N GLU A 653 -2.09 -0.05 9.97
CA GLU A 653 -2.18 1.41 10.01
C GLU A 653 -0.86 2.08 9.59
N ALA A 654 0.27 1.56 10.04
CA ALA A 654 1.60 2.13 9.82
C ALA A 654 2.15 1.89 8.42
N ALA A 655 1.91 0.72 7.82
CA ALA A 655 2.44 0.36 6.52
C ALA A 655 1.59 0.90 5.36
N ASP A 656 2.21 1.20 4.24
CA ASP A 656 1.56 1.58 2.98
C ASP A 656 1.05 0.35 2.21
N ILE A 657 1.73 -0.79 2.41
CA ILE A 657 1.37 -2.09 1.85
C ILE A 657 1.43 -3.13 2.97
N THR A 658 0.41 -3.97 3.06
CA THR A 658 0.36 -5.06 4.03
C THR A 658 0.24 -6.40 3.31
N ILE A 659 1.18 -7.31 3.57
CA ILE A 659 1.17 -8.69 3.06
C ILE A 659 0.63 -9.57 4.18
N THR A 660 -0.57 -10.11 3.98
CA THR A 660 -1.29 -10.87 5.01
C THR A 660 -0.82 -12.32 5.14
N GLN A 661 -0.13 -12.82 4.12
CA GLN A 661 0.45 -14.17 4.11
C GLN A 661 1.86 -14.17 4.70
N ASP A 662 2.23 -15.27 5.34
CA ASP A 662 3.58 -15.50 5.84
C ASP A 662 4.53 -16.04 4.75
N ASN A 663 4.52 -15.37 3.60
CA ASN A 663 5.30 -15.76 2.42
C ASN A 663 6.16 -14.60 1.89
N PRO A 664 7.47 -14.62 2.10
CA PRO A 664 8.36 -13.55 1.66
C PRO A 664 8.48 -13.41 0.15
N LEU A 665 8.09 -14.42 -0.65
CA LEU A 665 8.10 -14.35 -2.11
C LEU A 665 7.09 -13.35 -2.67
N LEU A 666 6.10 -12.95 -1.88
CA LEU A 666 5.11 -11.94 -2.28
C LEU A 666 5.71 -10.54 -2.37
N VAL A 667 6.81 -10.27 -1.65
CA VAL A 667 7.51 -8.97 -1.73
C VAL A 667 8.09 -8.72 -3.12
N PRO A 668 8.99 -9.56 -3.66
CA PRO A 668 9.43 -9.39 -5.05
C PRO A 668 8.28 -9.51 -6.05
N GLY A 669 7.25 -10.32 -5.76
CA GLY A 669 6.08 -10.46 -6.61
C GLY A 669 5.30 -9.17 -6.79
N VAL A 670 5.05 -8.41 -5.72
CA VAL A 670 4.35 -7.11 -5.82
C VAL A 670 5.23 -6.04 -6.48
N ILE A 671 6.54 -6.08 -6.30
CA ILE A 671 7.46 -5.19 -7.03
C ILE A 671 7.42 -5.49 -8.52
N GLY A 672 7.41 -6.77 -8.91
CA GLY A 672 7.26 -7.20 -10.30
C GLY A 672 5.93 -6.75 -10.92
N LEU A 673 4.81 -6.90 -10.19
CA LEU A 673 3.50 -6.40 -10.60
C LEU A 673 3.54 -4.88 -10.80
N SER A 674 4.16 -4.14 -9.89
CA SER A 674 4.28 -2.68 -9.95
C SER A 674 5.06 -2.24 -11.19
N LYS A 675 6.20 -2.87 -11.48
CA LYS A 675 6.99 -2.62 -12.70
C LYS A 675 6.21 -2.96 -13.98
N SER A 676 5.48 -4.08 -13.98
CA SER A 676 4.61 -4.47 -15.10
C SER A 676 3.47 -3.46 -15.32
N THR A 677 2.92 -2.91 -14.23
CA THR A 677 1.86 -1.90 -14.28
C THR A 677 2.35 -0.61 -14.95
N VAL A 678 3.47 -0.07 -14.46
CA VAL A 678 4.05 1.15 -15.04
C VAL A 678 4.49 0.93 -16.50
N LYS A 679 5.03 -0.23 -16.82
CA LYS A 679 5.35 -0.61 -18.21
C LYS A 679 4.11 -0.60 -19.10
N THR A 680 3.00 -1.21 -18.64
CA THR A 680 1.73 -1.24 -19.37
C THR A 680 1.18 0.18 -19.59
N ILE A 681 1.27 1.05 -18.59
CA ILE A 681 0.86 2.45 -18.73
C ILE A 681 1.70 3.16 -19.80
N LYS A 682 3.02 2.98 -19.82
CA LYS A 682 3.90 3.55 -20.84
C LYS A 682 3.59 3.01 -22.24
N GLU A 683 3.31 1.72 -22.37
CA GLU A 683 2.86 1.09 -23.63
C GLU A 683 1.54 1.73 -24.12
N ASN A 684 0.58 1.93 -23.22
CA ASN A 684 -0.69 2.57 -23.55
C ASN A 684 -0.50 4.01 -24.00
N PHE A 685 0.37 4.78 -23.34
CA PHE A 685 0.70 6.15 -23.78
C PHE A 685 1.27 6.16 -25.19
N ALA A 686 2.22 5.28 -25.48
CA ALA A 686 2.81 5.16 -26.81
C ALA A 686 1.77 4.79 -27.87
N MET A 687 0.85 3.86 -27.57
CA MET A 687 -0.24 3.47 -28.49
C MET A 687 -1.21 4.63 -28.74
N VAL A 688 -1.68 5.31 -27.68
CA VAL A 688 -2.61 6.44 -27.82
C VAL A 688 -1.98 7.57 -28.63
N ILE A 689 -0.75 7.97 -28.27
CA ILE A 689 -0.07 9.04 -28.98
C ILE A 689 0.18 8.65 -30.44
N GLY A 690 0.67 7.45 -30.71
CA GLY A 690 0.97 6.98 -32.05
C GLY A 690 -0.27 6.90 -32.95
N LEU A 691 -1.31 6.19 -32.49
CA LEU A 691 -2.53 5.95 -33.28
C LEU A 691 -3.34 7.25 -33.48
N ASN A 692 -3.47 8.08 -32.44
CA ASN A 692 -4.20 9.34 -32.56
C ASN A 692 -3.46 10.36 -33.41
N THR A 693 -2.11 10.42 -33.33
CA THR A 693 -1.32 11.27 -34.23
C THR A 693 -1.45 10.80 -35.68
N PHE A 694 -1.41 9.51 -35.94
CA PHE A 694 -1.65 8.95 -37.27
C PHE A 694 -3.06 9.31 -37.79
N ALA A 695 -4.09 9.17 -36.95
CA ALA A 695 -5.44 9.58 -37.27
C ALA A 695 -5.56 11.09 -37.58
N LEU A 696 -4.86 11.96 -36.81
CA LEU A 696 -4.81 13.40 -37.05
C LEU A 696 -4.20 13.72 -38.42
N VAL A 697 -3.11 13.06 -38.80
CA VAL A 697 -2.48 13.26 -40.13
C VAL A 697 -3.45 12.85 -41.24
N LEU A 698 -4.12 11.71 -41.12
CA LEU A 698 -5.12 11.27 -42.10
C LEU A 698 -6.33 12.22 -42.15
N GLY A 699 -6.76 12.77 -41.02
CA GLY A 699 -7.83 13.75 -40.93
C GLY A 699 -7.44 15.08 -41.62
N ALA A 700 -6.24 15.56 -41.39
CA ALA A 700 -5.70 16.80 -42.01
C ALA A 700 -5.55 16.70 -43.52
N THR A 701 -5.16 15.52 -44.03
CA THR A 701 -5.11 15.28 -45.49
C THR A 701 -6.51 15.14 -46.10
N GLY A 702 -7.52 14.85 -45.31
CA GLY A 702 -8.89 14.62 -45.75
C GLY A 702 -9.19 13.18 -46.20
N ILE A 703 -8.24 12.27 -46.00
CA ILE A 703 -8.43 10.83 -46.24
C ILE A 703 -9.46 10.27 -45.23
N LEU A 704 -9.39 10.73 -43.95
CA LEU A 704 -10.23 10.28 -42.86
C LEU A 704 -11.39 11.28 -42.62
N ALA A 705 -12.63 10.87 -42.88
CA ALA A 705 -13.80 11.66 -42.53
C ALA A 705 -14.04 11.69 -41.00
N PRO A 706 -14.71 12.70 -40.42
CA PRO A 706 -14.91 12.85 -38.95
C PRO A 706 -15.50 11.61 -38.29
N ILE A 707 -16.40 10.91 -38.92
CA ILE A 707 -17.03 9.66 -38.40
C ILE A 707 -15.95 8.58 -38.20
N TYR A 708 -15.12 8.34 -39.22
CA TYR A 708 -14.06 7.33 -39.12
C TYR A 708 -12.94 7.76 -38.16
N ALA A 709 -12.69 9.07 -38.03
CA ALA A 709 -11.78 9.62 -37.03
C ALA A 709 -12.29 9.31 -35.61
N SER A 710 -13.59 9.47 -35.35
CA SER A 710 -14.24 9.12 -34.09
C SER A 710 -14.17 7.62 -33.80
N VAL A 711 -14.47 6.78 -34.80
CA VAL A 711 -14.37 5.31 -34.65
C VAL A 711 -12.94 4.91 -34.29
N LEU A 712 -11.93 5.43 -34.99
CA LEU A 712 -10.52 5.08 -34.72
C LEU A 712 -10.07 5.56 -33.34
N HIS A 713 -10.40 6.80 -32.96
CA HIS A 713 -10.10 7.33 -31.64
C HIS A 713 -10.71 6.48 -30.49
N ASN A 714 -12.02 6.18 -30.57
CA ASN A 714 -12.69 5.40 -29.53
C ASN A 714 -12.21 3.95 -29.52
N SER A 715 -11.91 3.36 -30.68
CA SER A 715 -11.30 2.02 -30.77
C SER A 715 -9.92 1.99 -30.10
N THR A 716 -9.11 3.05 -30.28
CA THR A 716 -7.83 3.18 -29.58
C THR A 716 -8.01 3.22 -28.07
N THR A 717 -8.99 3.98 -27.58
CA THR A 717 -9.31 4.06 -26.13
C THR A 717 -9.72 2.67 -25.59
N ILE A 718 -10.59 1.95 -26.28
CA ILE A 718 -11.00 0.59 -25.89
C ILE A 718 -9.78 -0.35 -25.87
N LEU A 719 -8.93 -0.30 -26.89
CA LEU A 719 -7.76 -1.17 -27.02
C LEU A 719 -6.78 -0.98 -25.84
N VAL A 720 -6.48 0.26 -25.44
CA VAL A 720 -5.56 0.51 -24.31
C VAL A 720 -6.19 0.17 -22.95
N VAL A 721 -7.50 0.31 -22.80
CA VAL A 721 -8.22 -0.18 -21.61
C VAL A 721 -8.12 -1.69 -21.52
N LEU A 722 -8.36 -2.42 -22.62
CA LEU A 722 -8.23 -3.87 -22.68
C LEU A 722 -6.79 -4.33 -22.42
N ASN A 723 -5.78 -3.59 -22.94
CA ASN A 723 -4.37 -3.87 -22.62
C ASN A 723 -4.06 -3.73 -21.13
N SER A 724 -4.70 -2.77 -20.44
CA SER A 724 -4.55 -2.61 -18.98
C SER A 724 -5.12 -3.81 -18.20
N LEU A 725 -6.18 -4.46 -18.70
CA LEU A 725 -6.80 -5.62 -18.04
C LEU A 725 -5.91 -6.87 -18.03
N LYS A 726 -4.83 -6.94 -18.82
CA LYS A 726 -3.87 -8.04 -18.75
C LYS A 726 -3.26 -8.18 -17.36
N LEU A 727 -3.18 -7.08 -16.58
CA LEU A 727 -2.68 -7.07 -15.22
C LEU A 727 -3.52 -7.90 -14.25
N LEU A 728 -4.81 -8.13 -14.53
CA LEU A 728 -5.67 -9.03 -13.75
C LEU A 728 -5.22 -10.50 -13.81
N LYS A 729 -4.45 -10.86 -14.83
CA LYS A 729 -3.91 -12.22 -15.05
C LYS A 729 -2.44 -12.34 -14.63
N TYR A 730 -1.86 -11.29 -14.03
CA TYR A 730 -0.47 -11.33 -13.59
C TYR A 730 -0.32 -12.31 -12.42
N ASP A 731 0.59 -13.27 -12.55
CA ASP A 731 0.87 -14.23 -11.50
C ASP A 731 1.99 -13.74 -10.59
N ILE A 732 1.61 -13.32 -9.38
CA ILE A 732 2.54 -12.80 -8.36
C ILE A 732 3.47 -13.89 -7.80
N LYS A 733 3.04 -15.15 -7.81
CA LYS A 733 3.77 -16.27 -7.17
C LYS A 733 4.85 -16.86 -8.07
N THR A 734 4.60 -16.90 -9.36
CA THR A 734 5.52 -17.54 -10.33
C THR A 734 6.45 -16.54 -11.03
N ASN A 735 6.01 -15.33 -11.23
CA ASN A 735 6.82 -14.24 -11.79
C ASN A 735 7.55 -13.41 -10.72
#